data_9d8c711536164d6bbf07b6a98a75c364
#
_entry.id   9d8c711536164d6bbf07b6a98a75c364
#
_cell.length_a   1.000
_cell.length_b   1.000
_cell.length_c   1.000
_cell.angle_alpha   90.00
_cell.angle_beta   90.00
_cell.angle_gamma   90.00
#
_symmetry.space_group_name_H-M   'P 1'
#
loop_
_entity.id
_entity.type
_entity.pdbx_description
1 polymer ?
#
loop_
_entity_poly.entity_id
_entity_poly.type
_entity_poly.pdbx_seq_one_letter_code
_entity_poly.pdbx_strand_id
1 'polypeptide(L)'
;MKKIFFVVAALSMSLMMWAVPVRRNVRTVLQADGSEMKVYAHGDEHFHWYTNTDGEWVKEGEDGLWRVVEPLTDEAIMQRRQSARRISNRRRAVGVERNIAPRGLIILVNFSDLSFTTSTEEMVNMLTGDNYTRQYSFTYEGERVSVKSEGSARRYFYDTSRGQYNPQFDVVGPVTVSQKMSYYGKNVGDEDQYPEKMIQEACKLANQQYNINFADYENNNDGYVDFVYVFYAGYGEADGGSSNTIWPHSWNLTEGNAQITLDGKIIDLYACGSELSFVSKKHDGIGTFCHEFSHVLGLPDFYATTDEATWKTMGQWDIMDYGPYNNDGNTPPLYSGYELFFMGWVTPRVLNSYEQVTLNPSNEDGEILLISSTGKHNLNGLDPNPASYYVLENRQRTGWDAYLPGHGMMLTKVQYSDNKWYNNTVNNTKSQLGMDIVEADGKAPSYNEDNPENGYFGKATDLFPAGATSYTKISGYPIRNIKETGGVITFQFMDDDSGQGSVDPSGEGSCSAYSYVFEKKAEYGSSVVLDDYTWNMSAEDESFVGYEAERGWQLGSSKKPAQSVVMITNDVVGCTISRVNVNAAMAAKGDGQLSVYIGGEQLGDNRSLTTTATDYIFSNTSNLTGSLELRFTNTLKAMYIKSIDVTFNASATDISTVDNTQKRKADKLLRNGQLIIRINGNEYDAQGQLIKSNR
;
A
#
# COMPACT_ATOMS: atom_id res chain seq x y z
N MET A 1 55.43 15.72 16.01
CA MET A 1 54.19 15.26 16.67
C MET A 1 53.02 15.58 15.73
N LYS A 2 52.65 14.61 14.92
CA LYS A 2 51.51 14.72 13.99
C LYS A 2 50.26 14.26 14.76
N LYS A 3 49.29 15.18 14.92
CA LYS A 3 48.00 14.83 15.47
C LYS A 3 47.17 14.20 14.34
N ILE A 4 46.87 12.92 14.50
CA ILE A 4 45.90 12.18 13.67
C ILE A 4 44.53 12.53 14.22
N PHE A 5 43.72 13.24 13.42
CA PHE A 5 42.26 13.37 13.66
C PHE A 5 41.57 12.10 13.15
N PHE A 6 41.08 11.32 14.06
CA PHE A 6 40.05 10.30 13.72
C PHE A 6 38.72 11.04 13.53
N VAL A 7 38.26 11.14 12.30
CA VAL A 7 36.87 11.46 12.00
C VAL A 7 36.11 10.16 12.16
N VAL A 8 35.44 10.02 13.29
CA VAL A 8 34.40 8.99 13.47
C VAL A 8 33.18 9.50 12.68
N ALA A 9 32.99 8.95 11.49
CA ALA A 9 31.71 9.08 10.80
C ALA A 9 30.70 8.20 11.57
N ALA A 10 29.91 8.83 12.44
CA ALA A 10 28.71 8.21 12.97
C ALA A 10 27.72 8.04 11.80
N LEU A 11 27.55 6.82 11.29
CA LEU A 11 26.38 6.47 10.52
C LEU A 11 25.19 6.55 11.50
N SER A 12 24.48 7.65 11.46
CA SER A 12 23.16 7.74 12.08
C SER A 12 22.18 6.91 11.23
N MET A 13 21.92 5.68 11.65
CA MET A 13 20.76 4.92 11.17
C MET A 13 19.51 5.62 11.71
N SER A 14 18.67 6.11 10.84
CA SER A 14 17.37 6.70 11.18
C SER A 14 16.34 5.58 11.38
N LEU A 15 15.64 5.60 12.49
CA LEU A 15 14.61 4.65 12.91
C LEU A 15 13.22 5.36 12.87
N MET A 16 12.12 4.70 12.55
CA MET A 16 10.80 5.33 12.31
C MET A 16 9.72 4.96 13.34
N MET A 17 8.77 5.85 13.58
CA MET A 17 7.57 5.71 14.41
C MET A 17 6.30 5.40 13.59
N TRP A 18 5.24 4.92 14.25
CA TRP A 18 4.01 4.42 13.66
C TRP A 18 2.81 4.91 14.46
N ALA A 19 1.85 5.61 13.85
CA ALA A 19 0.61 6.00 14.50
C ALA A 19 -0.50 6.40 13.52
N VAL A 20 -1.73 6.57 14.04
CA VAL A 20 -2.89 6.98 13.26
C VAL A 20 -2.74 8.37 12.67
N PRO A 21 -3.21 8.60 11.43
CA PRO A 21 -3.31 9.94 10.87
C PRO A 21 -4.29 10.78 11.69
N VAL A 22 -4.11 12.10 11.69
CA VAL A 22 -5.00 13.00 12.41
C VAL A 22 -6.46 12.81 12.01
N ARG A 23 -7.35 12.67 12.98
CA ARG A 23 -8.79 12.72 12.75
C ARG A 23 -9.18 14.17 12.45
N ARG A 24 -9.68 14.43 11.25
CA ARG A 24 -10.04 15.79 10.83
C ARG A 24 -11.31 16.28 11.50
N ASN A 25 -11.15 16.77 12.71
CA ASN A 25 -12.21 17.40 13.47
C ASN A 25 -11.97 18.90 13.47
N VAL A 26 -13.05 19.66 13.24
CA VAL A 26 -13.03 21.11 13.41
C VAL A 26 -13.02 21.42 14.91
N ARG A 27 -12.06 22.19 15.34
CA ARG A 27 -11.96 22.68 16.73
C ARG A 27 -12.18 24.18 16.76
N THR A 28 -13.06 24.66 17.63
CA THR A 28 -13.20 26.09 17.90
C THR A 28 -12.27 26.48 19.06
N VAL A 29 -11.39 27.44 18.82
CA VAL A 29 -10.37 27.91 19.76
C VAL A 29 -10.48 29.42 19.97
N LEU A 30 -9.88 29.93 21.03
CA LEU A 30 -9.86 31.37 21.35
C LEU A 30 -8.57 32.01 20.83
N GLN A 31 -8.72 33.14 20.18
CA GLN A 31 -7.60 33.99 19.74
C GLN A 31 -7.19 34.98 20.84
N ALA A 32 -6.04 35.64 20.65
CA ALA A 32 -5.49 36.60 21.59
C ALA A 32 -6.38 37.88 21.80
N ASP A 33 -7.24 38.19 20.84
CA ASP A 33 -8.21 39.29 20.93
C ASP A 33 -9.57 38.89 21.54
N GLY A 34 -9.70 37.60 21.94
CA GLY A 34 -10.92 37.05 22.53
C GLY A 34 -11.96 36.56 21.51
N SER A 35 -11.69 36.65 20.21
CA SER A 35 -12.53 36.06 19.17
C SER A 35 -12.34 34.54 19.07
N GLU A 36 -13.34 33.85 18.55
CA GLU A 36 -13.29 32.43 18.26
C GLU A 36 -12.73 32.20 16.84
N MET A 37 -11.95 31.16 16.68
CA MET A 37 -11.41 30.71 15.42
C MET A 37 -11.62 29.19 15.27
N LYS A 38 -12.00 28.74 14.08
CA LYS A 38 -12.02 27.31 13.74
C LYS A 38 -10.64 26.88 13.27
N VAL A 39 -10.14 25.77 13.79
CA VAL A 39 -8.85 25.20 13.43
C VAL A 39 -8.99 23.74 13.03
N TYR A 40 -8.14 23.32 12.10
CA TYR A 40 -8.02 21.96 11.57
C TYR A 40 -6.63 21.44 11.90
N ALA A 41 -6.57 20.24 12.44
CA ALA A 41 -5.31 19.53 12.62
C ALA A 41 -4.89 18.82 11.33
N HIS A 42 -3.60 18.73 11.09
CA HIS A 42 -2.96 18.06 9.96
C HIS A 42 -1.77 17.26 10.43
N GLY A 43 -1.36 16.25 9.65
CA GLY A 43 -0.15 15.47 9.91
C GLY A 43 -0.40 14.19 10.71
N ASP A 44 0.63 13.77 11.38
CA ASP A 44 0.72 12.56 12.18
C ASP A 44 1.56 12.85 13.44
N GLU A 45 1.88 11.83 14.22
CA GLU A 45 2.67 11.94 15.46
C GLU A 45 4.11 12.41 15.25
N HIS A 46 4.63 12.31 14.02
CA HIS A 46 5.99 12.73 13.70
C HIS A 46 6.10 14.21 13.44
N PHE A 47 5.04 14.73 12.83
CA PHE A 47 4.91 16.15 12.58
C PHE A 47 3.46 16.48 12.33
N HIS A 48 2.91 17.37 13.13
CA HIS A 48 1.55 17.88 12.98
C HIS A 48 1.53 19.39 13.10
N TRP A 49 0.54 19.99 12.47
CA TRP A 49 0.32 21.42 12.49
C TRP A 49 -1.17 21.71 12.40
N TYR A 50 -1.52 22.96 12.60
CA TYR A 50 -2.91 23.39 12.53
C TYR A 50 -3.06 24.51 11.54
N THR A 51 -4.21 24.56 10.84
CA THR A 51 -4.61 25.68 9.98
C THR A 51 -5.97 26.22 10.44
N ASN A 52 -6.23 27.51 10.15
CA ASN A 52 -7.56 28.08 10.22
C ASN A 52 -8.38 27.79 8.95
N THR A 53 -9.61 28.33 8.86
CA THR A 53 -10.48 28.21 7.68
C THR A 53 -9.93 28.87 6.42
N ASP A 54 -9.00 29.78 6.54
CA ASP A 54 -8.36 30.48 5.43
C ASP A 54 -7.06 29.78 4.97
N GLY A 55 -6.72 28.63 5.60
CA GLY A 55 -5.52 27.84 5.29
C GLY A 55 -4.24 28.41 5.92
N GLU A 56 -4.33 29.44 6.75
CA GLU A 56 -3.17 30.00 7.43
C GLU A 56 -2.75 29.11 8.59
N TRP A 57 -1.45 28.90 8.75
CA TRP A 57 -0.92 28.16 9.89
C TRP A 57 -1.20 28.86 11.20
N VAL A 58 -1.65 28.10 12.20
CA VAL A 58 -1.98 28.61 13.53
C VAL A 58 -1.34 27.74 14.60
N LYS A 59 -1.01 28.36 15.72
CA LYS A 59 -0.38 27.67 16.86
C LYS A 59 -0.95 28.16 18.18
N GLU A 60 -1.10 27.22 19.13
CA GLU A 60 -1.44 27.53 20.52
C GLU A 60 -0.22 28.10 21.24
N GLY A 61 -0.38 29.27 21.88
CA GLY A 61 0.62 29.89 22.72
C GLY A 61 0.67 29.29 24.12
N GLU A 62 1.69 29.60 24.91
CA GLU A 62 1.78 29.18 26.33
C GLU A 62 0.63 29.71 27.20
N ASP A 63 -0.04 30.74 26.76
CA ASP A 63 -1.23 31.32 27.39
C ASP A 63 -2.54 30.62 26.99
N GLY A 64 -2.47 29.56 26.17
CA GLY A 64 -3.65 28.83 25.68
C GLY A 64 -4.41 29.55 24.55
N LEU A 65 -3.92 30.66 24.05
CA LEU A 65 -4.53 31.47 23.00
C LEU A 65 -3.88 31.18 21.64
N TRP A 66 -4.69 31.08 20.60
CA TRP A 66 -4.23 30.72 19.27
C TRP A 66 -3.87 31.93 18.43
N ARG A 67 -2.84 31.81 17.62
CA ARG A 67 -2.31 32.88 16.76
C ARG A 67 -1.92 32.31 15.41
N VAL A 68 -2.12 33.12 14.36
CA VAL A 68 -1.55 32.86 13.05
C VAL A 68 -0.02 32.93 13.16
N VAL A 69 0.66 31.97 12.54
CA VAL A 69 2.11 31.87 12.49
C VAL A 69 2.58 31.67 11.06
N GLU A 70 3.83 32.00 10.77
CA GLU A 70 4.42 31.69 9.47
C GLU A 70 4.60 30.17 9.35
N PRO A 71 4.30 29.58 8.18
CA PRO A 71 4.58 28.18 7.90
C PRO A 71 6.07 27.87 8.09
N LEU A 72 6.37 26.67 8.55
CA LEU A 72 7.75 26.18 8.54
C LEU A 72 8.22 25.99 7.11
N THR A 73 9.52 26.11 6.89
CA THR A 73 10.11 25.76 5.59
C THR A 73 10.20 24.26 5.44
N ASP A 74 10.06 23.75 4.21
CA ASP A 74 10.17 22.32 3.89
C ASP A 74 11.43 21.69 4.47
N GLU A 75 12.54 22.44 4.53
CA GLU A 75 13.81 22.03 5.09
C GLU A 75 13.73 21.85 6.61
N ALA A 76 13.02 22.73 7.32
CA ALA A 76 12.79 22.63 8.76
C ALA A 76 11.83 21.46 9.10
N ILE A 77 10.81 21.25 8.28
CA ILE A 77 9.89 20.15 8.38
C ILE A 77 10.64 18.81 8.17
N MET A 78 11.40 18.69 7.08
CA MET A 78 12.21 17.49 6.83
C MET A 78 13.21 17.20 7.95
N GLN A 79 13.87 18.22 8.51
CA GLN A 79 14.78 18.02 9.64
C GLN A 79 14.05 17.49 10.87
N ARG A 80 12.85 17.97 11.16
CA ARG A 80 12.04 17.49 12.29
C ARG A 80 11.58 16.05 12.09
N ARG A 81 11.03 15.71 10.91
CA ARG A 81 10.66 14.32 10.57
C ARG A 81 11.86 13.36 10.58
N GLN A 82 13.03 13.81 10.15
CA GLN A 82 14.25 13.00 10.21
C GLN A 82 14.71 12.75 11.64
N SER A 83 14.53 13.67 12.56
CA SER A 83 14.85 13.47 13.97
C SER A 83 13.83 12.58 14.67
N ALA A 84 12.55 12.64 14.26
CA ALA A 84 11.48 11.82 14.81
C ALA A 84 11.45 10.38 14.24
N ARG A 85 11.97 10.18 13.01
CA ARG A 85 11.93 8.89 12.31
C ARG A 85 12.91 7.89 12.87
N ARG A 86 12.43 6.94 13.65
CA ARG A 86 13.22 5.85 14.25
C ARG A 86 12.45 4.54 14.19
N ILE A 87 13.05 3.47 13.64
CA ILE A 87 12.42 2.15 13.53
C ILE A 87 13.10 1.17 14.47
N SER A 88 12.30 0.37 15.15
CA SER A 88 12.78 -0.81 15.84
C SER A 88 12.88 -1.99 14.88
N ASN A 89 14.11 -2.49 14.64
CA ASN A 89 14.36 -3.74 13.91
C ASN A 89 13.57 -4.93 14.47
N ARG A 90 13.19 -4.83 15.74
CA ARG A 90 12.51 -5.85 16.50
C ARG A 90 11.04 -6.02 16.10
N ARG A 91 10.33 -4.95 15.72
CA ARG A 91 8.92 -5.04 15.27
C ARG A 91 8.75 -6.02 14.12
N ARG A 92 9.67 -5.98 13.17
CA ARG A 92 9.66 -6.89 12.04
C ARG A 92 9.84 -8.36 12.45
N ALA A 93 10.67 -8.62 13.46
CA ALA A 93 10.86 -9.97 13.99
C ALA A 93 9.61 -10.46 14.73
N VAL A 94 8.97 -9.60 15.54
CA VAL A 94 7.72 -9.92 16.25
C VAL A 94 6.58 -10.19 15.28
N GLY A 95 6.45 -9.40 14.19
CA GLY A 95 5.42 -9.59 13.15
C GLY A 95 5.53 -10.92 12.41
N VAL A 96 6.66 -11.61 12.47
CA VAL A 96 6.87 -12.91 11.80
C VAL A 96 6.33 -14.09 12.60
N GLU A 97 6.29 -14.01 13.92
CA GLU A 97 5.70 -15.08 14.75
C GLU A 97 4.18 -14.93 14.86
N ARG A 98 3.51 -15.12 13.74
CA ARG A 98 2.06 -14.92 13.51
C ARG A 98 1.22 -16.05 14.06
N ASN A 99 1.68 -16.70 15.10
CA ASN A 99 1.02 -17.90 15.49
C ASN A 99 0.30 -17.74 16.83
N ILE A 100 -0.97 -18.01 16.78
CA ILE A 100 -1.73 -18.70 17.81
C ILE A 100 -2.61 -17.78 18.67
N ALA A 101 -2.24 -17.43 19.85
CA ALA A 101 -2.98 -16.65 20.83
C ALA A 101 -1.98 -15.91 21.72
N PRO A 102 -1.27 -14.91 21.19
CA PRO A 102 -0.28 -14.18 21.98
C PRO A 102 -1.00 -13.43 23.09
N ARG A 103 -0.33 -13.33 24.22
CA ARG A 103 -0.81 -12.60 25.38
C ARG A 103 -0.27 -11.19 25.35
N GLY A 104 -1.14 -10.19 25.40
CA GLY A 104 -0.81 -8.78 25.40
C GLY A 104 -1.30 -8.08 26.67
N LEU A 105 -0.51 -7.15 27.18
CA LEU A 105 -0.85 -6.38 28.39
C LEU A 105 -1.41 -5.01 28.01
N ILE A 106 -2.58 -4.69 28.57
CA ILE A 106 -3.24 -3.39 28.42
C ILE A 106 -3.35 -2.74 29.79
N ILE A 107 -2.79 -1.55 29.94
CA ILE A 107 -2.76 -0.81 31.20
C ILE A 107 -3.62 0.47 31.07
N LEU A 108 -4.61 0.63 31.94
CA LEU A 108 -5.37 1.86 32.04
C LEU A 108 -4.64 2.85 32.96
N VAL A 109 -4.52 4.11 32.54
CA VAL A 109 -3.68 5.11 33.23
C VAL A 109 -4.49 6.37 33.56
N ASN A 110 -4.51 6.72 34.85
CA ASN A 110 -4.85 8.04 35.34
C ASN A 110 -3.63 8.93 35.43
N PHE A 111 -3.81 10.23 35.21
CA PHE A 111 -2.84 11.25 35.59
C PHE A 111 -3.12 11.79 36.98
N SER A 112 -2.19 12.54 37.56
CA SER A 112 -2.41 13.16 38.88
C SER A 112 -3.54 14.21 38.90
N ASP A 113 -3.91 14.73 37.75
CA ASP A 113 -4.95 15.74 37.55
C ASP A 113 -6.14 15.28 36.69
N LEU A 114 -6.10 14.08 36.12
CA LEU A 114 -7.14 13.56 35.24
C LEU A 114 -7.34 12.06 35.48
N SER A 115 -8.56 11.63 35.69
CA SER A 115 -8.91 10.23 35.93
C SER A 115 -9.79 9.67 34.83
N PHE A 116 -9.66 8.37 34.60
CA PHE A 116 -10.57 7.60 33.75
C PHE A 116 -12.02 7.79 34.19
N THR A 117 -12.89 7.95 33.23
CA THR A 117 -14.35 8.07 33.40
C THR A 117 -15.07 6.80 32.96
N THR A 118 -14.48 6.06 32.04
CA THR A 118 -14.96 4.75 31.57
C THR A 118 -14.65 3.67 32.61
N SER A 119 -15.59 2.80 32.92
CA SER A 119 -15.33 1.72 33.88
C SER A 119 -14.34 0.70 33.32
N THR A 120 -13.53 0.11 34.20
CA THR A 120 -12.62 -0.98 33.82
C THR A 120 -13.38 -2.15 33.20
N GLU A 121 -14.59 -2.45 33.69
CA GLU A 121 -15.45 -3.50 33.13
C GLU A 121 -15.82 -3.23 31.66
N GLU A 122 -16.17 -1.97 31.34
CA GLU A 122 -16.46 -1.58 29.95
C GLU A 122 -15.23 -1.70 29.06
N MET A 123 -14.06 -1.27 29.54
CA MET A 123 -12.80 -1.42 28.80
C MET A 123 -12.45 -2.91 28.55
N VAL A 124 -12.61 -3.74 29.57
CA VAL A 124 -12.43 -5.20 29.43
C VAL A 124 -13.37 -5.76 28.38
N ASN A 125 -14.67 -5.41 28.45
CA ASN A 125 -15.67 -5.90 27.51
C ASN A 125 -15.38 -5.42 26.07
N MET A 126 -15.00 -4.18 25.88
CA MET A 126 -14.63 -3.60 24.58
C MET A 126 -13.43 -4.33 23.96
N LEU A 127 -12.46 -4.67 24.77
CA LEU A 127 -11.20 -5.26 24.29
C LEU A 127 -11.26 -6.79 24.14
N THR A 128 -12.01 -7.48 25.02
CA THR A 128 -11.97 -8.94 25.14
C THR A 128 -13.31 -9.66 25.08
N GLY A 129 -14.43 -8.93 25.18
CA GLY A 129 -15.77 -9.52 25.30
C GLY A 129 -16.20 -10.27 24.04
N ASP A 130 -16.69 -11.51 24.20
CA ASP A 130 -17.11 -12.34 23.05
C ASP A 130 -18.35 -11.79 22.33
N ASN A 131 -19.25 -11.16 23.08
CA ASN A 131 -20.52 -10.63 22.56
C ASN A 131 -20.65 -9.13 22.86
N TYR A 132 -19.55 -8.41 22.77
CA TYR A 132 -19.56 -6.96 23.01
C TYR A 132 -20.41 -6.27 21.95
N THR A 133 -21.32 -5.41 22.40
CA THR A 133 -22.13 -4.53 21.55
C THR A 133 -22.17 -3.13 22.14
N ARG A 134 -22.18 -2.14 21.30
CA ARG A 134 -22.23 -0.74 21.71
C ARG A 134 -23.22 0.02 20.86
N GLN A 135 -24.01 0.87 21.51
CA GLN A 135 -24.92 1.78 20.82
C GLN A 135 -25.03 3.11 21.54
N TYR A 136 -24.82 4.18 20.81
CA TYR A 136 -25.03 5.56 21.33
C TYR A 136 -25.31 6.52 20.18
N SER A 137 -25.65 7.76 20.52
CA SER A 137 -25.75 8.83 19.54
C SER A 137 -25.26 10.15 20.14
N PHE A 138 -24.79 11.01 19.27
CA PHE A 138 -24.33 12.35 19.61
C PHE A 138 -24.69 13.32 18.49
N THR A 139 -24.48 14.61 18.70
CA THR A 139 -24.67 15.65 17.68
C THR A 139 -23.31 16.20 17.32
N TYR A 140 -22.98 16.15 16.03
CA TYR A 140 -21.77 16.72 15.46
C TYR A 140 -22.17 17.65 14.31
N GLU A 141 -21.70 18.89 14.33
CA GLU A 141 -22.03 19.94 13.34
C GLU A 141 -23.52 20.13 13.05
N GLY A 142 -24.36 19.89 14.05
CA GLY A 142 -25.82 20.00 13.93
C GLY A 142 -26.52 18.74 13.44
N GLU A 143 -25.77 17.76 12.96
CA GLU A 143 -26.28 16.47 12.51
C GLU A 143 -26.25 15.44 13.65
N ARG A 144 -27.30 14.59 13.71
CA ARG A 144 -27.36 13.49 14.68
C ARG A 144 -26.63 12.27 14.10
N VAL A 145 -25.51 11.92 14.71
CA VAL A 145 -24.76 10.70 14.43
C VAL A 145 -25.24 9.59 15.36
N SER A 146 -25.50 8.41 14.80
CA SER A 146 -25.87 7.21 15.56
C SER A 146 -24.84 6.12 15.29
N VAL A 147 -24.24 5.61 16.36
CA VAL A 147 -23.22 4.57 16.35
C VAL A 147 -23.85 3.28 16.83
N LYS A 148 -23.64 2.20 16.09
CA LYS A 148 -23.93 0.84 16.52
C LYS A 148 -22.76 -0.03 16.07
N SER A 149 -22.16 -0.79 17.01
CA SER A 149 -21.08 -1.72 16.73
C SER A 149 -21.29 -3.03 17.46
N GLU A 150 -20.71 -4.08 16.89
CA GLU A 150 -20.73 -5.45 17.42
C GLU A 150 -19.33 -6.05 17.29
N GLY A 151 -18.84 -6.67 18.36
CA GLY A 151 -17.52 -7.29 18.44
C GLY A 151 -16.51 -6.46 19.24
N SER A 152 -15.62 -7.14 19.94
CA SER A 152 -14.48 -6.58 20.69
C SER A 152 -13.22 -6.53 19.82
N ALA A 153 -12.16 -5.88 20.31
CA ALA A 153 -10.86 -5.87 19.62
C ALA A 153 -10.30 -7.30 19.40
N ARG A 154 -10.42 -8.18 20.41
CA ARG A 154 -10.06 -9.60 20.25
C ARG A 154 -10.87 -10.26 19.15
N ARG A 155 -12.18 -10.01 19.10
CA ARG A 155 -13.07 -10.55 18.08
C ARG A 155 -12.69 -10.02 16.69
N TYR A 156 -12.30 -8.75 16.56
CA TYR A 156 -11.82 -8.16 15.33
C TYR A 156 -10.61 -8.94 14.76
N PHE A 157 -9.58 -9.19 15.59
CA PHE A 157 -8.41 -9.95 15.14
C PHE A 157 -8.71 -11.40 14.82
N TYR A 158 -9.63 -12.02 15.55
CA TYR A 158 -10.10 -13.36 15.23
C TYR A 158 -10.81 -13.41 13.88
N ASP A 159 -11.75 -12.50 13.64
CA ASP A 159 -12.52 -12.45 12.41
C ASP A 159 -11.64 -12.06 11.21
N THR A 160 -10.83 -11.00 11.33
CA THR A 160 -9.97 -10.55 10.24
C THR A 160 -8.95 -11.61 9.82
N SER A 161 -8.43 -12.38 10.77
CA SER A 161 -7.48 -13.49 10.49
C SER A 161 -8.16 -14.78 10.03
N ARG A 162 -9.49 -14.78 9.84
CA ARG A 162 -10.28 -16.00 9.55
C ARG A 162 -10.06 -17.07 10.60
N GLY A 163 -10.04 -16.67 11.87
CA GLY A 163 -9.89 -17.55 13.02
C GLY A 163 -8.47 -18.04 13.32
N GLN A 164 -7.47 -17.60 12.56
CA GLN A 164 -6.08 -18.05 12.73
C GLN A 164 -5.34 -17.33 13.85
N TYR A 165 -5.76 -16.10 14.20
CA TYR A 165 -5.13 -15.27 15.22
C TYR A 165 -6.14 -14.87 16.29
N ASN A 166 -5.91 -15.28 17.54
CA ASN A 166 -6.83 -15.05 18.66
C ASN A 166 -6.07 -14.49 19.86
N PRO A 167 -5.69 -13.20 19.86
CA PRO A 167 -4.90 -12.61 20.92
C PRO A 167 -5.67 -12.64 22.26
N GLN A 168 -4.92 -12.79 23.35
CA GLN A 168 -5.44 -12.72 24.71
C GLN A 168 -4.98 -11.41 25.33
N PHE A 169 -5.89 -10.49 25.64
CA PHE A 169 -5.58 -9.23 26.25
C PHE A 169 -5.90 -9.24 27.74
N ASP A 170 -4.91 -8.99 28.57
CA ASP A 170 -5.10 -8.73 29.99
C ASP A 170 -5.20 -7.22 30.21
N VAL A 171 -6.33 -6.78 30.75
CA VAL A 171 -6.60 -5.36 31.02
C VAL A 171 -6.52 -5.11 32.50
N VAL A 172 -5.63 -4.22 32.92
CA VAL A 172 -5.41 -3.87 34.31
C VAL A 172 -5.44 -2.36 34.53
N GLY A 173 -5.71 -1.94 35.74
CA GLY A 173 -5.76 -0.53 36.09
C GLY A 173 -7.18 -0.07 36.46
N PRO A 174 -7.42 1.27 36.55
CA PRO A 174 -6.41 2.31 36.26
C PRO A 174 -5.31 2.41 37.33
N VAL A 175 -4.06 2.53 36.89
CA VAL A 175 -2.95 3.00 37.75
C VAL A 175 -2.85 4.51 37.65
N THR A 176 -2.36 5.18 38.72
CA THR A 176 -2.22 6.65 38.71
C THR A 176 -0.77 7.04 38.64
N VAL A 177 -0.33 7.61 37.50
CA VAL A 177 1.04 8.12 37.34
C VAL A 177 1.25 9.42 38.10
N SER A 178 2.51 9.71 38.42
CA SER A 178 2.87 10.74 39.42
C SER A 178 2.65 12.18 38.94
N GLN A 179 2.66 12.41 37.63
CA GLN A 179 2.59 13.74 37.04
C GLN A 179 1.23 13.99 36.37
N LYS A 180 0.99 15.27 36.03
CA LYS A 180 -0.16 15.72 35.26
C LYS A 180 -0.05 15.24 33.80
N MET A 181 -1.19 15.19 33.10
CA MET A 181 -1.20 14.86 31.68
C MET A 181 -0.26 15.78 30.88
N SER A 182 -0.29 17.08 31.12
CA SER A 182 0.56 18.05 30.43
C SER A 182 2.07 17.90 30.70
N TYR A 183 2.50 17.13 31.69
CA TYR A 183 3.91 16.80 31.88
C TYR A 183 4.37 15.77 30.84
N TYR A 184 3.52 14.82 30.50
CA TYR A 184 3.84 13.76 29.54
C TYR A 184 3.56 14.17 28.09
N GLY A 185 2.44 14.87 27.85
CA GLY A 185 1.92 15.15 26.53
C GLY A 185 2.05 16.61 26.06
N LYS A 186 2.60 17.55 26.90
CA LYS A 186 2.79 18.91 26.38
C LYS A 186 3.80 18.91 25.23
N ASN A 187 3.41 19.52 24.11
CA ASN A 187 4.30 19.64 22.96
C ASN A 187 5.53 20.49 23.26
N VAL A 188 6.71 19.95 22.99
CA VAL A 188 7.99 20.63 22.97
C VAL A 188 8.51 20.62 21.54
N GLY A 189 8.37 21.74 20.86
CA GLY A 189 8.41 21.77 19.41
C GLY A 189 7.06 21.29 18.88
N ASP A 190 7.04 20.14 18.25
CA ASP A 190 5.83 19.50 17.71
C ASP A 190 5.75 18.02 18.11
N GLU A 191 6.42 17.64 19.20
CA GLU A 191 6.44 16.29 19.76
C GLU A 191 6.01 16.33 21.24
N ASP A 192 5.38 15.26 21.70
CA ASP A 192 5.05 15.05 23.11
C ASP A 192 6.31 15.03 23.98
N GLN A 193 6.24 15.64 25.15
CA GLN A 193 7.42 15.86 25.97
C GLN A 193 8.03 14.59 26.59
N TYR A 194 7.21 13.71 27.16
CA TYR A 194 7.69 12.52 27.89
C TYR A 194 6.70 11.34 27.89
N PRO A 195 6.07 10.97 26.76
CA PRO A 195 5.11 9.88 26.76
C PRO A 195 5.72 8.55 27.20
N GLU A 196 7.00 8.29 26.90
CA GLU A 196 7.70 7.06 27.28
C GLU A 196 7.83 6.93 28.81
N LYS A 197 7.94 8.06 29.52
CA LYS A 197 7.98 8.05 30.99
C LYS A 197 6.65 7.66 31.60
N MET A 198 5.52 8.03 30.95
CA MET A 198 4.21 7.56 31.35
C MET A 198 4.13 6.04 31.23
N ILE A 199 4.55 5.49 30.09
CA ILE A 199 4.56 4.04 29.85
C ILE A 199 5.43 3.32 30.86
N GLN A 200 6.66 3.82 31.08
CA GLN A 200 7.58 3.25 32.05
C GLN A 200 6.97 3.20 33.47
N GLU A 201 6.34 4.31 33.89
CA GLU A 201 5.73 4.39 35.22
C GLU A 201 4.49 3.49 35.32
N ALA A 202 3.67 3.44 34.28
CA ALA A 202 2.50 2.58 34.19
C ALA A 202 2.87 1.08 34.34
N CYS A 203 3.91 0.64 33.64
CA CYS A 203 4.40 -0.73 33.74
C CYS A 203 4.87 -1.08 35.18
N LYS A 204 5.63 -0.18 35.81
CA LYS A 204 6.07 -0.36 37.21
C LYS A 204 4.89 -0.46 38.18
N LEU A 205 3.91 0.42 38.02
CA LEU A 205 2.71 0.43 38.86
C LEU A 205 1.83 -0.81 38.63
N ALA A 206 1.66 -1.24 37.38
CA ALA A 206 0.91 -2.45 37.06
C ALA A 206 1.55 -3.70 37.70
N ASN A 207 2.87 -3.85 37.60
CA ASN A 207 3.61 -4.92 38.26
C ASN A 207 3.38 -4.93 39.78
N GLN A 208 3.46 -3.75 40.42
CA GLN A 208 3.33 -3.62 41.87
C GLN A 208 1.91 -3.78 42.41
N GLN A 209 0.90 -3.21 41.70
CA GLN A 209 -0.47 -3.11 42.19
C GLN A 209 -1.34 -4.30 41.77
N TYR A 210 -1.08 -4.88 40.60
CA TYR A 210 -1.90 -5.94 40.00
C TYR A 210 -1.18 -7.30 39.92
N ASN A 211 0.04 -7.36 40.48
CA ASN A 211 0.86 -8.58 40.50
C ASN A 211 1.06 -9.16 39.09
N ILE A 212 1.29 -8.28 38.12
CA ILE A 212 1.59 -8.67 36.75
C ILE A 212 2.99 -9.27 36.70
N ASN A 213 3.09 -10.43 36.04
CA ASN A 213 4.37 -11.04 35.70
C ASN A 213 4.67 -10.76 34.22
N PHE A 214 5.61 -9.88 33.90
CA PHE A 214 5.93 -9.50 32.54
C PHE A 214 6.50 -10.65 31.69
N ALA A 215 6.98 -11.73 32.33
CA ALA A 215 7.39 -12.93 31.61
C ALA A 215 6.22 -13.65 30.90
N ASP A 216 4.97 -13.42 31.31
CA ASP A 216 3.78 -13.99 30.68
C ASP A 216 3.43 -13.32 29.35
N TYR A 217 4.04 -12.18 29.02
CA TYR A 217 3.80 -11.38 27.81
C TYR A 217 4.98 -11.42 26.82
N GLU A 218 5.90 -12.34 27.01
CA GLU A 218 6.99 -12.66 26.11
C GLU A 218 6.68 -14.00 25.45
N ASN A 219 6.20 -13.96 24.20
CA ASN A 219 5.62 -15.12 23.52
C ASN A 219 6.61 -15.84 22.58
N ASN A 220 7.80 -15.26 22.32
CA ASN A 220 8.72 -15.73 21.29
C ASN A 220 10.13 -16.12 21.76
N ASN A 221 10.39 -16.07 23.07
CA ASN A 221 11.66 -16.37 23.73
C ASN A 221 12.84 -15.49 23.31
N ASP A 222 12.62 -14.24 22.92
CA ASP A 222 13.67 -13.28 22.59
C ASP A 222 14.15 -12.46 23.81
N GLY A 223 13.47 -12.61 24.94
CA GLY A 223 13.82 -11.93 26.20
C GLY A 223 13.13 -10.58 26.38
N TYR A 224 12.26 -10.23 25.47
CA TYR A 224 11.49 -8.98 25.51
C TYR A 224 10.00 -9.25 25.67
N VAL A 225 9.29 -8.31 26.26
CA VAL A 225 7.82 -8.25 26.21
C VAL A 225 7.41 -7.86 24.81
N ASP A 226 6.52 -8.66 24.19
CA ASP A 226 6.15 -8.44 22.80
C ASP A 226 5.27 -7.20 22.63
N PHE A 227 4.38 -6.93 23.60
CA PHE A 227 3.44 -5.84 23.49
C PHE A 227 2.93 -5.34 24.84
N VAL A 228 2.97 -4.00 25.01
CA VAL A 228 2.28 -3.26 26.04
C VAL A 228 1.46 -2.15 25.39
N TYR A 229 0.19 -2.06 25.71
CA TYR A 229 -0.66 -0.95 25.32
C TYR A 229 -1.10 -0.14 26.55
N VAL A 230 -1.10 1.18 26.43
CA VAL A 230 -1.61 2.07 27.48
C VAL A 230 -2.80 2.85 26.95
N PHE A 231 -3.96 2.68 27.59
CA PHE A 231 -5.04 3.65 27.47
C PHE A 231 -4.87 4.70 28.56
N TYR A 232 -4.71 5.96 28.17
CA TYR A 232 -4.60 7.08 29.09
C TYR A 232 -5.92 7.86 29.20
N ALA A 233 -6.22 8.40 30.40
CA ALA A 233 -7.45 9.13 30.69
C ALA A 233 -7.61 10.38 29.82
N GLY A 234 -8.83 10.65 29.38
CA GLY A 234 -9.20 11.85 28.60
C GLY A 234 -9.03 11.70 27.10
N TYR A 235 -8.78 12.83 26.42
CA TYR A 235 -8.73 12.93 24.97
C TYR A 235 -7.30 12.86 24.43
N GLY A 236 -7.14 12.32 23.23
CA GLY A 236 -5.90 12.36 22.47
C GLY A 236 -5.79 13.61 21.58
N GLU A 237 -4.57 14.04 21.28
CA GLU A 237 -4.33 15.21 20.44
C GLU A 237 -4.79 14.94 18.99
N ALA A 238 -4.52 13.75 18.44
CA ALA A 238 -4.92 13.36 17.09
C ALA A 238 -6.43 13.42 16.83
N ASP A 239 -7.26 13.27 17.89
CA ASP A 239 -8.73 13.35 17.81
C ASP A 239 -9.27 14.73 18.22
N GLY A 240 -8.43 15.74 18.39
CA GLY A 240 -8.83 17.11 18.72
C GLY A 240 -8.63 17.52 20.18
N GLY A 241 -7.87 16.78 20.96
CA GLY A 241 -7.35 17.21 22.25
C GLY A 241 -6.47 18.46 22.14
N SER A 242 -6.09 19.07 23.27
CA SER A 242 -5.18 20.21 23.26
C SER A 242 -3.72 19.75 23.07
N SER A 243 -2.84 20.69 22.72
CA SER A 243 -1.38 20.49 22.66
C SER A 243 -0.73 20.11 24.01
N ASN A 244 -1.52 19.91 25.05
CA ASN A 244 -1.11 19.39 26.35
C ASN A 244 -1.54 17.93 26.56
N THR A 245 -2.18 17.33 25.56
CA THR A 245 -2.59 15.92 25.60
C THR A 245 -1.62 15.09 24.76
N ILE A 246 -1.63 13.77 24.96
CA ILE A 246 -0.73 12.87 24.25
C ILE A 246 -1.32 12.52 22.89
N TRP A 247 -0.49 12.47 21.86
CA TRP A 247 -0.84 11.89 20.58
C TRP A 247 -0.86 10.36 20.68
N PRO A 248 -1.93 9.65 20.27
CA PRO A 248 -1.92 8.19 20.18
C PRO A 248 -0.82 7.72 19.24
N HIS A 249 0.02 6.80 19.68
CA HIS A 249 1.17 6.34 18.89
C HIS A 249 1.69 4.99 19.34
N SER A 250 2.50 4.38 18.49
CA SER A 250 3.25 3.16 18.78
C SER A 250 4.75 3.41 18.67
N TRP A 251 5.52 3.10 19.76
CA TRP A 251 6.94 3.50 19.89
C TRP A 251 7.77 2.51 20.71
N ASN A 252 8.99 2.90 21.05
CA ASN A 252 9.88 2.16 21.94
C ASN A 252 10.45 3.03 23.08
N LEU A 253 10.67 2.42 24.24
CA LEU A 253 11.17 3.10 25.43
C LEU A 253 12.66 3.45 25.35
N THR A 254 13.44 2.72 24.55
CA THR A 254 14.89 2.94 24.39
C THR A 254 15.19 4.36 23.93
N GLU A 255 14.42 4.89 23.02
CA GLU A 255 14.62 6.22 22.45
C GLU A 255 14.38 7.34 23.47
N GLY A 256 13.39 7.21 24.33
CA GLY A 256 13.14 8.11 25.46
C GLY A 256 14.04 7.86 26.67
N ASN A 257 15.05 6.99 26.57
CA ASN A 257 15.87 6.52 27.69
C ASN A 257 15.03 5.98 28.85
N ALA A 258 13.90 5.36 28.54
CA ALA A 258 12.91 4.85 29.49
C ALA A 258 12.79 3.33 29.51
N GLN A 259 13.63 2.61 28.75
CA GLN A 259 13.64 1.14 28.73
C GLN A 259 13.80 0.57 30.15
N ILE A 260 13.03 -0.45 30.48
CA ILE A 260 13.05 -1.11 31.78
C ILE A 260 13.07 -2.64 31.66
N THR A 261 13.54 -3.28 32.73
CA THR A 261 13.45 -4.72 32.90
C THR A 261 12.60 -5.05 34.11
N LEU A 262 11.52 -5.80 33.92
CA LEU A 262 10.66 -6.33 34.99
C LEU A 262 10.54 -7.85 34.81
N ASP A 263 10.56 -8.58 35.90
CA ASP A 263 10.47 -10.06 35.93
C ASP A 263 11.45 -10.77 34.98
N GLY A 264 12.62 -10.15 34.76
CA GLY A 264 13.66 -10.67 33.87
C GLY A 264 13.42 -10.45 32.38
N LYS A 265 12.38 -9.69 32.01
CA LYS A 265 12.07 -9.35 30.62
C LYS A 265 12.23 -7.87 30.36
N ILE A 266 12.72 -7.54 29.18
CA ILE A 266 12.90 -6.14 28.73
C ILE A 266 11.58 -5.65 28.17
N ILE A 267 11.11 -4.51 28.66
CA ILE A 267 9.96 -3.79 28.11
C ILE A 267 10.50 -2.64 27.26
N ASP A 268 10.18 -2.64 26.00
CA ASP A 268 10.66 -1.67 25.02
C ASP A 268 9.58 -1.20 24.06
N LEU A 269 8.96 -2.10 23.30
CA LEU A 269 7.86 -1.76 22.40
C LEU A 269 6.58 -1.49 23.17
N TYR A 270 5.91 -0.40 22.79
CA TYR A 270 4.61 -0.03 23.33
C TYR A 270 3.74 0.67 22.29
N ALA A 271 2.45 0.73 22.56
CA ALA A 271 1.55 1.69 21.93
C ALA A 271 0.68 2.36 22.99
N CYS A 272 0.08 3.48 22.67
CA CYS A 272 -0.86 4.14 23.54
C CYS A 272 -1.99 4.82 22.76
N GLY A 273 -3.13 5.01 23.43
CA GLY A 273 -4.30 5.70 22.91
C GLY A 273 -5.12 6.36 24.01
N SER A 274 -5.99 7.27 23.61
CA SER A 274 -6.87 7.99 24.54
C SER A 274 -8.06 7.15 25.00
N GLU A 275 -8.55 7.44 26.19
CA GLU A 275 -9.82 6.90 26.68
C GLU A 275 -11.01 7.40 25.88
N LEU A 276 -11.03 8.69 25.53
CA LEU A 276 -12.23 9.38 25.03
C LEU A 276 -12.03 9.90 23.61
N SER A 277 -13.06 9.74 22.78
CA SER A 277 -13.20 10.47 21.53
C SER A 277 -13.59 11.93 21.78
N PHE A 278 -12.85 12.86 21.16
CA PHE A 278 -13.16 14.29 21.28
C PHE A 278 -14.48 14.65 20.60
N VAL A 279 -14.87 13.93 19.54
CA VAL A 279 -16.10 14.19 18.78
C VAL A 279 -17.33 13.76 19.55
N SER A 280 -17.42 12.50 19.91
CA SER A 280 -18.60 11.94 20.58
C SER A 280 -18.65 12.20 22.08
N LYS A 281 -17.52 12.56 22.70
CA LYS A 281 -17.37 12.68 24.17
C LYS A 281 -17.67 11.37 24.90
N LYS A 282 -17.53 10.26 24.22
CA LYS A 282 -17.66 8.89 24.75
C LYS A 282 -16.28 8.25 24.79
N HIS A 283 -16.17 7.08 25.44
CA HIS A 283 -14.91 6.32 25.30
C HIS A 283 -14.65 6.05 23.82
N ASP A 284 -13.40 6.10 23.42
CA ASP A 284 -13.02 5.82 22.04
C ASP A 284 -13.39 4.38 21.64
N GLY A 285 -13.47 4.12 20.36
CA GLY A 285 -13.71 2.78 19.84
C GLY A 285 -12.45 1.91 19.87
N ILE A 286 -12.53 0.81 19.16
CA ILE A 286 -11.39 -0.12 19.02
C ILE A 286 -10.48 0.19 17.83
N GLY A 287 -10.87 1.15 16.98
CA GLY A 287 -10.20 1.38 15.70
C GLY A 287 -8.73 1.76 15.85
N THR A 288 -8.46 2.81 16.68
CA THR A 288 -7.09 3.24 16.99
C THR A 288 -6.27 2.10 17.61
N PHE A 289 -6.87 1.37 18.57
CA PHE A 289 -6.21 0.22 19.19
C PHE A 289 -5.86 -0.86 18.15
N CYS A 290 -6.78 -1.20 17.24
CA CYS A 290 -6.55 -2.20 16.21
C CYS A 290 -5.47 -1.77 15.20
N HIS A 291 -5.44 -0.50 14.83
CA HIS A 291 -4.39 0.08 13.99
C HIS A 291 -3.00 -0.05 14.65
N GLU A 292 -2.86 0.48 15.86
CA GLU A 292 -1.60 0.46 16.59
C GLU A 292 -1.11 -0.97 16.89
N PHE A 293 -2.04 -1.87 17.17
CA PHE A 293 -1.69 -3.27 17.36
C PHE A 293 -1.26 -3.95 16.03
N SER A 294 -1.82 -3.52 14.90
CA SER A 294 -1.40 -4.01 13.57
C SER A 294 0.04 -3.64 13.25
N HIS A 295 0.53 -2.52 13.77
CA HIS A 295 1.98 -2.19 13.70
C HIS A 295 2.84 -3.17 14.50
N VAL A 296 2.38 -3.62 15.65
CA VAL A 296 3.09 -4.68 16.42
C VAL A 296 3.16 -5.97 15.60
N LEU A 297 2.13 -6.26 14.78
CA LEU A 297 2.12 -7.39 13.87
C LEU A 297 2.99 -7.16 12.61
N GLY A 298 3.57 -5.97 12.42
CA GLY A 298 4.53 -5.64 11.38
C GLY A 298 3.97 -4.92 10.16
N LEU A 299 2.69 -4.52 10.15
CA LEU A 299 2.12 -3.72 9.08
C LEU A 299 2.60 -2.27 9.16
N PRO A 300 2.98 -1.63 8.05
CA PRO A 300 3.26 -0.20 7.97
C PRO A 300 1.98 0.61 7.75
N ASP A 301 2.08 1.93 7.87
CA ASP A 301 1.03 2.83 7.40
C ASP A 301 0.92 2.82 5.89
N PHE A 302 -0.33 2.88 5.41
CA PHE A 302 -0.64 3.00 3.99
C PHE A 302 -1.14 4.39 3.60
N TYR A 303 -1.29 5.32 4.54
CA TYR A 303 -1.32 6.73 4.20
C TYR A 303 0.10 7.26 3.95
N ALA A 304 0.21 8.41 3.33
CA ALA A 304 1.52 9.04 3.11
C ALA A 304 1.99 9.72 4.40
N THR A 305 3.07 9.22 4.97
CA THR A 305 3.70 9.75 6.19
C THR A 305 4.66 10.91 5.87
N THR A 306 4.28 11.79 4.94
CA THR A 306 5.05 12.97 4.53
C THR A 306 4.17 14.20 4.48
N ASP A 307 4.73 15.36 4.85
CA ASP A 307 4.01 16.64 4.93
C ASP A 307 3.55 17.17 3.58
N GLU A 308 4.27 16.80 2.51
CA GLU A 308 3.94 17.18 1.15
C GLU A 308 2.74 16.41 0.60
N ALA A 309 2.19 15.46 1.37
CA ALA A 309 1.14 14.59 0.88
C ALA A 309 -0.19 15.32 0.68
N THR A 310 -0.43 15.74 -0.55
CA THR A 310 -1.75 16.21 -1.02
C THR A 310 -2.56 15.08 -1.67
N TRP A 311 -2.07 13.84 -1.59
CA TRP A 311 -2.71 12.65 -2.17
C TRP A 311 -3.20 11.71 -1.07
N LYS A 312 -4.18 10.92 -1.40
CA LYS A 312 -4.74 9.86 -0.57
C LYS A 312 -4.56 8.53 -1.27
N THR A 313 -4.53 7.47 -0.51
CA THR A 313 -4.23 6.12 -0.96
C THR A 313 -5.37 5.16 -0.61
N MET A 314 -5.23 4.36 0.44
CA MET A 314 -6.23 3.37 0.82
C MET A 314 -7.45 3.98 1.53
N GLY A 315 -7.30 5.11 2.23
CA GLY A 315 -8.37 5.83 2.88
C GLY A 315 -9.17 4.99 3.87
N GLN A 316 -10.50 5.16 3.86
CA GLN A 316 -11.41 4.43 4.75
C GLN A 316 -11.56 2.94 4.44
N TRP A 317 -10.95 2.46 3.35
CA TRP A 317 -10.97 1.07 2.95
C TRP A 317 -10.03 0.17 3.76
N ASP A 318 -9.07 0.76 4.46
CA ASP A 318 -7.95 0.04 5.07
C ASP A 318 -7.69 0.47 6.50
N ILE A 319 -7.37 -0.49 7.38
CA ILE A 319 -7.09 -0.25 8.80
C ILE A 319 -5.78 0.53 9.00
N MET A 320 -4.83 0.39 8.09
CA MET A 320 -3.54 1.08 8.16
C MET A 320 -3.55 2.45 7.44
N ASP A 321 -4.75 2.97 7.12
CA ASP A 321 -4.98 4.34 6.61
C ASP A 321 -6.10 4.99 7.46
N TYR A 322 -7.17 5.52 6.89
CA TYR A 322 -8.27 6.17 7.63
C TYR A 322 -9.36 5.22 8.15
N GLY A 323 -9.27 3.94 7.86
CA GLY A 323 -10.20 2.91 8.31
C GLY A 323 -10.45 2.85 9.83
N PRO A 324 -9.46 3.12 10.69
CA PRO A 324 -9.65 3.18 12.15
C PRO A 324 -10.81 4.06 12.60
N TYR A 325 -11.13 5.11 11.87
CA TYR A 325 -12.17 6.07 12.21
C TYR A 325 -13.58 5.71 11.74
N ASN A 326 -13.74 4.60 11.02
CA ASN A 326 -15.06 4.17 10.57
C ASN A 326 -16.01 3.98 11.76
N ASN A 327 -17.26 4.47 11.61
CA ASN A 327 -18.30 4.41 12.65
C ASN A 327 -17.85 5.02 14.00
N ASP A 328 -17.23 6.18 13.96
CA ASP A 328 -16.69 6.87 15.15
C ASP A 328 -15.68 5.99 15.92
N GLY A 329 -14.79 5.31 15.18
CA GLY A 329 -13.74 4.45 15.73
C GLY A 329 -14.21 3.07 16.22
N ASN A 330 -15.48 2.71 16.02
CA ASN A 330 -16.02 1.49 16.63
C ASN A 330 -16.07 0.28 15.68
N THR A 331 -15.94 0.51 14.37
CA THR A 331 -16.06 -0.58 13.40
C THR A 331 -15.00 -0.40 12.32
N PRO A 332 -13.71 -0.67 12.65
CA PRO A 332 -12.64 -0.63 11.67
C PRO A 332 -12.89 -1.69 10.58
N PRO A 333 -12.43 -1.46 9.33
CA PRO A 333 -12.58 -2.43 8.27
C PRO A 333 -11.73 -3.69 8.55
N LEU A 334 -12.13 -4.82 8.01
CA LEU A 334 -11.28 -6.01 8.00
C LEU A 334 -9.97 -5.74 7.25
N TYR A 335 -8.94 -6.50 7.54
CA TYR A 335 -7.70 -6.49 6.78
C TYR A 335 -8.00 -6.71 5.29
N SER A 336 -7.35 -5.93 4.45
CA SER A 336 -7.39 -6.11 3.00
C SER A 336 -6.77 -7.44 2.58
N GLY A 337 -7.08 -7.88 1.38
CA GLY A 337 -6.48 -9.09 0.81
C GLY A 337 -4.96 -9.04 0.78
N TYR A 338 -4.37 -7.84 0.62
CA TYR A 338 -2.93 -7.64 0.75
C TYR A 338 -2.44 -7.90 2.18
N GLU A 339 -3.08 -7.31 3.17
CA GLU A 339 -2.69 -7.46 4.58
C GLU A 339 -2.82 -8.93 5.02
N LEU A 340 -3.90 -9.61 4.63
CA LEU A 340 -4.08 -11.04 4.87
C LEU A 340 -2.95 -11.87 4.26
N PHE A 341 -2.52 -11.53 3.05
CA PHE A 341 -1.40 -12.18 2.37
C PHE A 341 -0.06 -11.85 3.04
N PHE A 342 0.18 -10.59 3.38
CA PHE A 342 1.37 -10.15 4.12
C PHE A 342 1.48 -10.87 5.47
N MET A 343 0.37 -11.00 6.18
CA MET A 343 0.29 -11.73 7.46
C MET A 343 0.42 -13.25 7.32
N GLY A 344 0.36 -13.79 6.10
CA GLY A 344 0.37 -15.22 5.84
C GLY A 344 -0.91 -15.95 6.29
N TRP A 345 -1.98 -15.20 6.54
CA TRP A 345 -3.29 -15.76 6.90
C TRP A 345 -4.07 -16.24 5.69
N VAL A 346 -3.74 -15.72 4.51
CA VAL A 346 -4.30 -16.16 3.24
C VAL A 346 -3.18 -16.36 2.23
N THR A 347 -3.28 -17.41 1.42
CA THR A 347 -2.47 -17.60 0.23
C THR A 347 -3.32 -17.23 -0.99
N PRO A 348 -3.04 -16.11 -1.68
CA PRO A 348 -3.80 -15.72 -2.86
C PRO A 348 -3.69 -16.75 -3.99
N ARG A 349 -4.74 -16.89 -4.79
CA ARG A 349 -4.68 -17.64 -6.05
C ARG A 349 -4.18 -16.73 -7.17
N VAL A 350 -3.15 -17.15 -7.87
CA VAL A 350 -2.60 -16.40 -9.01
C VAL A 350 -3.48 -16.63 -10.24
N LEU A 351 -4.00 -15.53 -10.82
CA LEU A 351 -4.66 -15.55 -12.11
C LEU A 351 -3.60 -15.43 -13.22
N ASN A 352 -3.57 -16.39 -14.14
CA ASN A 352 -2.55 -16.46 -15.19
C ASN A 352 -3.05 -17.01 -16.54
N SER A 353 -4.32 -17.35 -16.65
CA SER A 353 -4.95 -17.85 -17.87
C SER A 353 -6.41 -17.41 -17.90
N TYR A 354 -6.99 -17.42 -19.11
CA TYR A 354 -8.41 -17.11 -19.27
C TYR A 354 -9.30 -17.90 -18.32
N GLU A 355 -10.17 -17.22 -17.60
CA GLU A 355 -11.26 -17.83 -16.84
C GLU A 355 -12.44 -16.87 -16.59
N GLN A 356 -13.62 -17.45 -16.40
CA GLN A 356 -14.76 -16.75 -15.82
C GLN A 356 -14.66 -16.89 -14.29
N VAL A 357 -14.36 -15.80 -13.63
CA VAL A 357 -14.15 -15.77 -12.17
C VAL A 357 -15.47 -15.48 -11.47
N THR A 358 -15.71 -16.22 -10.38
CA THR A 358 -16.72 -15.90 -9.38
C THR A 358 -16.04 -15.65 -8.06
N LEU A 359 -16.21 -14.44 -7.51
CA LEU A 359 -15.52 -13.97 -6.32
C LEU A 359 -16.55 -13.67 -5.22
N ASN A 360 -16.61 -14.54 -4.24
CA ASN A 360 -17.46 -14.39 -3.05
C ASN A 360 -16.93 -13.29 -2.14
N PRO A 361 -17.74 -12.72 -1.23
CA PRO A 361 -17.30 -11.72 -0.26
C PRO A 361 -16.09 -12.17 0.55
N SER A 362 -15.07 -11.33 0.65
CA SER A 362 -13.82 -11.65 1.39
C SER A 362 -14.05 -11.77 2.89
N ASN A 363 -15.05 -11.10 3.43
CA ASN A 363 -15.48 -11.22 4.83
C ASN A 363 -16.30 -12.49 5.14
N GLU A 364 -16.59 -13.32 4.13
CA GLU A 364 -17.24 -14.62 4.23
C GLU A 364 -16.32 -15.75 3.71
N ASP A 365 -15.01 -15.64 3.98
CA ASP A 365 -13.98 -16.55 3.49
C ASP A 365 -13.81 -16.56 1.96
N GLY A 366 -14.24 -15.52 1.29
CA GLY A 366 -14.03 -15.33 -0.15
C GLY A 366 -12.57 -15.41 -0.54
N GLU A 367 -12.32 -15.90 -1.74
CA GLU A 367 -10.98 -16.06 -2.29
C GLU A 367 -10.29 -14.68 -2.47
N ILE A 368 -8.99 -14.62 -2.22
CA ILE A 368 -8.13 -13.49 -2.60
C ILE A 368 -7.38 -13.89 -3.86
N LEU A 369 -7.40 -13.02 -4.87
CA LEU A 369 -6.76 -13.28 -6.15
C LEU A 369 -5.55 -12.35 -6.33
N LEU A 370 -4.57 -12.84 -7.07
CA LEU A 370 -3.34 -12.09 -7.37
C LEU A 370 -3.05 -12.13 -8.87
N ILE A 371 -2.71 -10.97 -9.43
CA ILE A 371 -2.25 -10.83 -10.81
C ILE A 371 -0.85 -10.25 -10.78
N SER A 372 0.11 -10.91 -11.41
CA SER A 372 1.45 -10.40 -11.63
C SER A 372 1.75 -10.28 -13.12
N SER A 373 2.66 -9.37 -13.48
CA SER A 373 3.07 -9.15 -14.87
C SER A 373 3.68 -10.37 -15.55
N THR A 374 4.11 -11.38 -14.78
CA THR A 374 4.73 -12.61 -15.31
C THR A 374 3.77 -13.80 -15.30
N GLY A 375 2.54 -13.64 -14.80
CA GLY A 375 1.61 -14.75 -14.55
C GLY A 375 2.08 -15.73 -13.46
N LYS A 376 3.16 -15.42 -12.74
CA LYS A 376 3.72 -16.24 -11.66
C LYS A 376 4.06 -15.34 -10.46
N HIS A 377 3.99 -15.91 -9.28
CA HIS A 377 4.37 -15.23 -8.03
C HIS A 377 4.90 -16.25 -7.03
N ASN A 378 5.88 -15.88 -6.21
CA ASN A 378 6.44 -16.77 -5.19
C ASN A 378 5.52 -16.99 -3.98
N LEU A 379 4.44 -16.21 -3.87
CA LEU A 379 3.45 -16.23 -2.79
C LEU A 379 4.07 -16.09 -1.38
N ASN A 380 5.15 -15.31 -1.31
CA ASN A 380 5.76 -14.89 -0.05
C ASN A 380 5.40 -13.42 0.20
N GLY A 381 4.46 -13.14 1.11
CA GLY A 381 4.00 -11.79 1.40
C GLY A 381 5.06 -10.87 2.01
N LEU A 382 6.13 -11.42 2.59
CA LEU A 382 7.23 -10.68 3.21
C LEU A 382 8.41 -10.41 2.26
N ASP A 383 8.49 -11.18 1.17
CA ASP A 383 9.53 -11.05 0.16
C ASP A 383 8.93 -11.45 -1.20
N PRO A 384 7.96 -10.65 -1.70
CA PRO A 384 7.21 -11.00 -2.91
C PRO A 384 8.08 -10.88 -4.16
N ASN A 385 7.97 -11.88 -5.03
CA ASN A 385 8.64 -11.86 -6.33
C ASN A 385 7.67 -12.39 -7.43
N PRO A 386 7.31 -11.54 -8.42
CA PRO A 386 7.71 -10.13 -8.58
C PRO A 386 7.17 -9.23 -7.48
N ALA A 387 7.90 -8.16 -7.16
CA ALA A 387 7.55 -7.18 -6.14
C ALA A 387 6.37 -6.26 -6.55
N SER A 388 6.05 -6.20 -7.84
CA SER A 388 4.90 -5.45 -8.37
C SER A 388 3.81 -6.43 -8.82
N TYR A 389 2.62 -6.28 -8.25
CA TYR A 389 1.47 -7.14 -8.51
C TYR A 389 0.17 -6.44 -8.11
N TYR A 390 -0.95 -7.07 -8.44
CA TYR A 390 -2.28 -6.62 -8.06
C TYR A 390 -2.95 -7.66 -7.18
N VAL A 391 -3.73 -7.20 -6.21
CA VAL A 391 -4.57 -8.05 -5.36
C VAL A 391 -6.03 -7.70 -5.61
N LEU A 392 -6.88 -8.70 -5.76
CA LEU A 392 -8.31 -8.55 -5.97
C LEU A 392 -9.06 -9.24 -4.85
N GLU A 393 -10.06 -8.55 -4.33
CA GLU A 393 -10.97 -9.06 -3.32
C GLU A 393 -12.37 -8.49 -3.50
N ASN A 394 -13.37 -9.14 -2.94
CA ASN A 394 -14.75 -8.66 -2.95
C ASN A 394 -15.13 -8.13 -1.58
N ARG A 395 -15.22 -6.81 -1.44
CA ARG A 395 -15.60 -6.13 -0.17
C ARG A 395 -17.11 -5.89 -0.16
N GLN A 396 -17.78 -6.32 0.88
CA GLN A 396 -19.22 -6.14 1.07
C GLN A 396 -19.51 -5.44 2.38
N ARG A 397 -20.50 -4.54 2.40
CA ARG A 397 -20.86 -3.73 3.58
C ARG A 397 -21.62 -4.53 4.63
N THR A 398 -20.97 -5.55 5.19
CA THR A 398 -21.51 -6.42 6.25
C THR A 398 -20.46 -6.62 7.35
N GLY A 399 -20.90 -6.92 8.57
CA GLY A 399 -19.98 -7.14 9.70
C GLY A 399 -19.06 -5.94 9.96
N TRP A 400 -17.77 -6.19 10.04
CA TRP A 400 -16.75 -5.15 10.23
C TRP A 400 -16.66 -4.18 9.04
N ASP A 401 -16.99 -4.62 7.85
CA ASP A 401 -16.99 -3.79 6.63
C ASP A 401 -18.29 -2.98 6.45
N ALA A 402 -19.22 -3.01 7.39
CA ALA A 402 -20.54 -2.37 7.27
C ALA A 402 -20.47 -0.86 6.99
N TYR A 403 -19.39 -0.21 7.39
CA TYR A 403 -19.20 1.24 7.29
C TYR A 403 -18.17 1.65 6.22
N LEU A 404 -17.79 0.73 5.35
CA LEU A 404 -17.00 1.07 4.16
C LEU A 404 -17.75 2.08 3.27
N PRO A 405 -17.03 2.94 2.52
CA PRO A 405 -17.63 3.92 1.61
C PRO A 405 -18.55 3.32 0.55
N GLY A 406 -18.32 2.06 0.18
CA GLY A 406 -19.08 1.32 -0.81
C GLY A 406 -18.87 -0.17 -0.70
N HIS A 407 -19.22 -0.90 -1.77
CA HIS A 407 -19.02 -2.35 -1.88
C HIS A 407 -18.65 -2.73 -3.31
N GLY A 408 -18.08 -3.91 -3.51
CA GLY A 408 -17.69 -4.40 -4.82
C GLY A 408 -16.30 -5.05 -4.83
N MET A 409 -15.75 -5.25 -6.02
CA MET A 409 -14.40 -5.75 -6.20
C MET A 409 -13.39 -4.62 -5.97
N MET A 410 -12.59 -4.74 -4.95
CA MET A 410 -11.43 -3.90 -4.72
C MET A 410 -10.23 -4.47 -5.49
N LEU A 411 -9.58 -3.62 -6.26
CA LEU A 411 -8.34 -3.91 -6.98
C LEU A 411 -7.24 -3.05 -6.37
N THR A 412 -6.31 -3.68 -5.68
CA THR A 412 -5.18 -2.99 -5.04
C THR A 412 -3.90 -3.23 -5.85
N LYS A 413 -3.21 -2.15 -6.20
CA LYS A 413 -1.89 -2.21 -6.81
C LYS A 413 -0.83 -2.18 -5.73
N VAL A 414 0.07 -3.16 -5.74
CA VAL A 414 1.19 -3.26 -4.81
C VAL A 414 2.50 -3.11 -5.56
N GLN A 415 3.38 -2.24 -5.05
CA GLN A 415 4.76 -2.08 -5.48
C GLN A 415 5.64 -2.21 -4.24
N TYR A 416 5.84 -3.47 -3.83
CA TYR A 416 6.55 -3.78 -2.60
C TYR A 416 8.00 -3.33 -2.65
N SER A 417 8.44 -2.76 -1.55
CA SER A 417 9.85 -2.45 -1.32
C SER A 417 10.16 -2.66 0.15
N ASP A 418 11.05 -3.60 0.44
CA ASP A 418 11.48 -3.90 1.79
C ASP A 418 11.90 -2.64 2.57
N ASN A 419 12.63 -1.75 1.91
CA ASN A 419 13.07 -0.48 2.48
C ASN A 419 11.89 0.45 2.82
N LYS A 420 10.89 0.59 1.91
CA LYS A 420 9.72 1.45 2.17
C LYS A 420 8.85 0.89 3.29
N TRP A 421 8.61 -0.43 3.32
CA TRP A 421 7.85 -1.09 4.39
C TRP A 421 8.56 -0.99 5.73
N TYR A 422 9.86 -1.27 5.73
CA TYR A 422 10.69 -1.15 6.91
C TYR A 422 10.74 0.28 7.45
N ASN A 423 10.80 1.27 6.58
CA ASN A 423 10.93 2.68 6.94
C ASN A 423 9.59 3.42 7.05
N ASN A 424 8.46 2.75 7.01
CA ASN A 424 7.13 3.36 7.05
C ASN A 424 6.94 4.51 6.02
N THR A 425 7.51 4.35 4.82
CA THR A 425 7.46 5.33 3.73
C THR A 425 6.78 4.78 2.49
N VAL A 426 5.84 3.86 2.70
CA VAL A 426 5.18 3.08 1.63
C VAL A 426 4.65 4.00 0.54
N ASN A 427 3.94 5.05 0.92
CA ASN A 427 3.22 5.93 0.01
C ASN A 427 3.74 7.39 0.01
N ASN A 428 4.98 7.63 0.45
CA ASN A 428 5.55 8.97 0.54
C ASN A 428 5.95 9.59 -0.81
N THR A 429 5.88 8.85 -1.90
CA THR A 429 6.21 9.34 -3.24
C THR A 429 5.01 9.15 -4.15
N LYS A 430 4.31 10.24 -4.49
CA LYS A 430 3.08 10.24 -5.29
C LYS A 430 3.20 9.49 -6.62
N SER A 431 4.34 9.60 -7.29
CA SER A 431 4.60 8.92 -8.57
C SER A 431 4.97 7.43 -8.43
N GLN A 432 5.19 6.94 -7.18
CA GLN A 432 5.66 5.59 -6.89
C GLN A 432 5.01 5.07 -5.59
N LEU A 433 3.68 5.06 -5.56
CA LEU A 433 2.94 4.52 -4.43
C LEU A 433 3.25 3.03 -4.25
N GLY A 434 3.55 2.63 -3.03
CA GLY A 434 3.84 1.25 -2.69
C GLY A 434 2.57 0.39 -2.61
N MET A 435 1.47 1.00 -2.15
CA MET A 435 0.16 0.36 -2.05
C MET A 435 -0.94 1.37 -2.33
N ASP A 436 -1.84 1.07 -3.25
CA ASP A 436 -2.90 1.99 -3.66
C ASP A 436 -4.10 1.24 -4.23
N ILE A 437 -5.30 1.78 -4.04
CA ILE A 437 -6.49 1.28 -4.73
C ILE A 437 -6.45 1.76 -6.17
N VAL A 438 -6.80 0.88 -7.08
CA VAL A 438 -7.10 1.25 -8.45
C VAL A 438 -8.56 1.69 -8.51
N GLU A 439 -8.79 2.98 -8.41
CA GLU A 439 -10.15 3.53 -8.43
C GLU A 439 -10.85 3.22 -9.76
N ALA A 440 -11.99 2.56 -9.68
CA ALA A 440 -12.72 2.13 -10.85
C ALA A 440 -13.26 3.32 -11.66
N ASP A 441 -13.55 4.46 -11.03
CA ASP A 441 -13.97 5.69 -11.73
C ASP A 441 -12.78 6.53 -12.24
N GLY A 442 -11.55 6.10 -11.98
CA GLY A 442 -10.31 6.76 -12.40
C GLY A 442 -10.01 8.05 -11.65
N LYS A 443 -10.62 8.28 -10.48
CA LYS A 443 -10.45 9.48 -9.69
C LYS A 443 -9.93 9.13 -8.32
N ALA A 444 -8.65 9.36 -8.11
CA ALA A 444 -8.03 9.20 -6.80
C ALA A 444 -8.75 10.05 -5.72
N PRO A 445 -8.81 9.58 -4.47
CA PRO A 445 -9.30 10.36 -3.35
C PRO A 445 -8.58 11.71 -3.34
N SER A 446 -9.34 12.80 -3.32
CA SER A 446 -8.77 14.14 -3.37
C SER A 446 -8.83 14.81 -2.01
N TYR A 447 -7.74 15.45 -1.66
CA TYR A 447 -7.70 16.50 -0.68
C TYR A 447 -8.23 17.78 -1.36
N ASN A 448 -9.25 18.40 -0.79
CA ASN A 448 -9.65 19.72 -1.25
C ASN A 448 -8.97 20.76 -0.34
N GLU A 449 -7.93 21.40 -0.84
CA GLU A 449 -7.19 22.45 -0.13
C GLU A 449 -8.09 23.64 0.21
N ASP A 450 -9.06 23.95 -0.65
CA ASP A 450 -10.02 25.08 -0.45
C ASP A 450 -11.14 24.74 0.54
N ASN A 451 -11.40 23.45 0.78
CA ASN A 451 -12.36 22.99 1.78
C ASN A 451 -12.00 21.58 2.26
N PRO A 452 -11.19 21.48 3.32
CA PRO A 452 -10.78 20.21 3.92
C PRO A 452 -11.96 19.31 4.35
N GLU A 453 -13.14 19.89 4.63
CA GLU A 453 -14.36 19.17 4.99
C GLU A 453 -14.94 18.38 3.80
N ASN A 454 -14.65 18.79 2.58
CA ASN A 454 -15.12 18.13 1.36
C ASN A 454 -14.12 17.12 0.76
N GLY A 455 -12.99 16.89 1.43
CA GLY A 455 -12.08 15.80 1.09
C GLY A 455 -12.78 14.46 1.38
N TYR A 456 -12.71 13.52 0.45
CA TYR A 456 -13.21 12.17 0.69
C TYR A 456 -12.04 11.19 0.83
N PHE A 457 -12.23 10.24 1.72
CA PHE A 457 -11.27 9.18 2.02
C PHE A 457 -11.72 7.84 1.45
N GLY A 458 -12.58 7.88 0.46
CA GLY A 458 -13.16 6.74 -0.24
C GLY A 458 -14.59 7.03 -0.71
N LYS A 459 -14.95 6.49 -1.86
CA LYS A 459 -16.28 6.56 -2.47
C LYS A 459 -16.74 5.20 -2.96
N ALA A 460 -18.04 5.00 -3.04
CA ALA A 460 -18.61 3.79 -3.62
C ALA A 460 -18.14 3.52 -5.06
N THR A 461 -17.78 4.58 -5.82
CA THR A 461 -17.31 4.48 -7.20
C THR A 461 -15.83 4.11 -7.34
N ASP A 462 -15.09 3.99 -6.23
CA ASP A 462 -13.70 3.51 -6.24
C ASP A 462 -13.64 2.00 -6.55
N LEU A 463 -14.71 1.25 -6.23
CA LEU A 463 -14.77 -0.17 -6.46
C LEU A 463 -15.54 -0.54 -7.72
N PHE A 464 -15.20 -1.70 -8.31
CA PHE A 464 -15.92 -2.28 -9.43
C PHE A 464 -17.14 -3.07 -8.92
N PRO A 465 -18.28 -3.07 -9.63
CA PRO A 465 -18.54 -2.41 -10.92
C PRO A 465 -19.08 -0.98 -10.79
N ALA A 466 -19.14 -0.38 -9.60
CA ALA A 466 -19.79 0.91 -9.39
C ALA A 466 -19.14 2.05 -10.20
N GLY A 467 -17.80 2.09 -10.26
CA GLY A 467 -17.06 3.08 -11.03
C GLY A 467 -16.86 2.68 -12.51
N ALA A 468 -16.62 1.40 -12.76
CA ALA A 468 -16.44 0.84 -14.10
C ALA A 468 -16.69 -0.66 -14.11
N THR A 469 -17.01 -1.22 -15.29
CA THR A 469 -17.26 -2.67 -15.46
C THR A 469 -16.10 -3.43 -16.10
N SER A 470 -14.96 -2.78 -16.25
CA SER A 470 -13.75 -3.40 -16.79
C SER A 470 -12.50 -2.66 -16.33
N TYR A 471 -11.37 -3.36 -16.31
CA TYR A 471 -10.06 -2.79 -16.13
C TYR A 471 -9.05 -3.48 -17.05
N THR A 472 -8.53 -2.74 -18.02
CA THR A 472 -7.67 -3.28 -19.09
C THR A 472 -6.24 -2.75 -19.06
N LYS A 473 -5.87 -2.00 -18.00
CA LYS A 473 -4.53 -1.40 -17.88
C LYS A 473 -3.46 -2.34 -17.34
N ILE A 474 -3.82 -3.59 -16.97
CA ILE A 474 -2.83 -4.62 -16.66
C ILE A 474 -2.46 -5.30 -17.97
N SER A 475 -1.25 -5.02 -18.45
CA SER A 475 -0.76 -5.54 -19.73
C SER A 475 -0.83 -7.06 -19.78
N GLY A 476 -1.48 -7.60 -20.81
CA GLY A 476 -1.69 -9.04 -20.99
C GLY A 476 -2.77 -9.67 -20.09
N TYR A 477 -3.34 -8.94 -19.13
CA TYR A 477 -4.28 -9.47 -18.14
C TYR A 477 -5.52 -8.58 -17.97
N PRO A 478 -6.31 -8.32 -19.03
CA PRO A 478 -7.52 -7.53 -18.93
C PRO A 478 -8.57 -8.21 -18.06
N ILE A 479 -9.29 -7.40 -17.29
CA ILE A 479 -10.47 -7.79 -16.51
C ILE A 479 -11.68 -7.14 -17.19
N ARG A 480 -12.66 -7.95 -17.60
CA ARG A 480 -13.83 -7.49 -18.33
C ARG A 480 -15.12 -8.01 -17.72
N ASN A 481 -16.23 -7.38 -18.12
CA ASN A 481 -17.57 -7.84 -17.76
C ASN A 481 -17.78 -7.99 -16.25
N ILE A 482 -17.21 -7.08 -15.47
CA ILE A 482 -17.33 -7.10 -14.01
C ILE A 482 -18.79 -6.79 -13.66
N LYS A 483 -19.40 -7.69 -12.90
CA LYS A 483 -20.80 -7.59 -12.43
C LYS A 483 -20.87 -7.98 -10.97
N GLU A 484 -21.83 -7.37 -10.28
CA GLU A 484 -22.22 -7.76 -8.94
C GLU A 484 -23.65 -8.24 -8.92
N THR A 485 -23.92 -9.36 -8.30
CA THR A 485 -25.25 -9.92 -8.12
C THR A 485 -25.35 -10.54 -6.73
N GLY A 486 -26.21 -9.94 -5.88
CA GLY A 486 -26.40 -10.43 -4.50
C GLY A 486 -25.11 -10.46 -3.67
N GLY A 487 -24.22 -9.51 -3.86
CA GLY A 487 -22.94 -9.43 -3.16
C GLY A 487 -21.82 -10.31 -3.76
N VAL A 488 -22.11 -11.10 -4.78
CA VAL A 488 -21.10 -11.92 -5.47
C VAL A 488 -20.63 -11.19 -6.72
N ILE A 489 -19.32 -11.07 -6.88
CA ILE A 489 -18.69 -10.49 -8.07
C ILE A 489 -18.43 -11.59 -9.10
N THR A 490 -18.72 -11.31 -10.35
CA THR A 490 -18.30 -12.15 -11.48
C THR A 490 -17.59 -11.29 -12.51
N PHE A 491 -16.55 -11.84 -13.11
CA PHE A 491 -15.84 -11.17 -14.19
C PHE A 491 -15.13 -12.16 -15.12
N GLN A 492 -14.77 -11.70 -16.29
CA GLN A 492 -13.91 -12.41 -17.22
C GLN A 492 -12.46 -11.92 -17.02
N PHE A 493 -11.57 -12.84 -16.78
CA PHE A 493 -10.14 -12.60 -16.74
C PHE A 493 -9.49 -13.05 -18.03
N MET A 494 -8.79 -12.16 -18.70
CA MET A 494 -8.23 -12.29 -20.04
C MET A 494 -9.31 -12.49 -21.12
N ASP A 495 -8.92 -12.46 -22.36
CA ASP A 495 -9.79 -12.72 -23.50
C ASP A 495 -9.77 -14.22 -23.83
N ASP A 496 -10.91 -14.76 -24.28
CA ASP A 496 -11.04 -16.18 -24.61
C ASP A 496 -10.45 -16.47 -25.99
N ASP A 497 -9.24 -16.99 -26.03
CA ASP A 497 -8.60 -17.44 -27.27
C ASP A 497 -9.21 -18.71 -27.86
N SER A 498 -10.27 -19.29 -27.25
CA SER A 498 -10.89 -20.55 -27.68
C SER A 498 -11.91 -20.41 -28.83
N GLY A 499 -12.06 -19.23 -29.43
CA GLY A 499 -12.70 -19.09 -30.76
C GLY A 499 -14.19 -19.22 -30.81
N GLN A 500 -14.97 -18.71 -29.83
CA GLN A 500 -16.41 -18.42 -30.05
C GLN A 500 -16.78 -17.05 -29.51
N GLY A 501 -16.89 -16.11 -30.46
CA GLY A 501 -17.11 -14.71 -30.25
C GLY A 501 -18.51 -14.27 -29.96
N SER A 502 -18.61 -13.14 -29.29
CA SER A 502 -19.47 -12.07 -29.77
C SER A 502 -18.58 -10.83 -29.86
N VAL A 503 -18.31 -10.43 -31.08
CA VAL A 503 -17.53 -9.24 -31.42
C VAL A 503 -18.36 -8.00 -31.12
N ASP A 504 -17.86 -7.19 -30.15
CA ASP A 504 -18.10 -5.76 -30.20
C ASP A 504 -16.92 -5.15 -30.96
N PRO A 505 -17.11 -4.45 -32.08
CA PRO A 505 -16.01 -4.03 -32.93
C PRO A 505 -15.44 -2.68 -32.49
N SER A 506 -14.68 -2.65 -31.40
CA SER A 506 -13.80 -1.51 -31.09
C SER A 506 -12.69 -1.90 -30.11
N GLY A 507 -11.55 -2.38 -30.62
CA GLY A 507 -10.30 -2.50 -29.88
C GLY A 507 -9.54 -3.81 -30.08
N GLU A 508 -9.13 -4.13 -31.30
CA GLU A 508 -8.14 -5.17 -31.56
C GLU A 508 -6.79 -4.74 -31.04
N GLY A 509 -6.29 -5.42 -30.00
CA GLY A 509 -4.87 -5.48 -29.70
C GLY A 509 -4.20 -6.43 -30.70
N SER A 510 -4.11 -6.07 -31.97
CA SER A 510 -3.24 -6.79 -32.91
C SER A 510 -1.80 -6.47 -32.54
N CYS A 511 -0.92 -7.50 -32.48
CA CYS A 511 0.52 -7.31 -32.44
C CYS A 511 0.98 -6.63 -33.74
N SER A 512 0.66 -5.34 -33.87
CA SER A 512 1.03 -4.51 -35.01
C SER A 512 2.46 -3.99 -34.82
N ALA A 513 3.20 -3.88 -35.93
CA ALA A 513 4.52 -3.29 -35.91
C ALA A 513 4.48 -1.91 -35.22
N TYR A 514 5.36 -1.70 -34.25
CA TYR A 514 5.47 -0.44 -33.52
C TYR A 514 6.65 0.36 -34.07
N SER A 515 6.48 1.64 -34.26
CA SER A 515 7.53 2.56 -34.68
C SER A 515 7.31 3.93 -34.04
N TYR A 516 8.30 4.39 -33.30
CA TYR A 516 8.27 5.72 -32.67
C TYR A 516 9.53 6.52 -33.00
N VAL A 517 9.35 7.76 -33.43
CA VAL A 517 10.44 8.73 -33.67
C VAL A 517 10.37 9.80 -32.59
N PHE A 518 11.47 9.96 -31.84
CA PHE A 518 11.56 10.99 -30.81
C PHE A 518 11.59 12.37 -31.41
N GLU A 519 10.65 13.21 -30.97
CA GLU A 519 10.52 14.59 -31.41
C GLU A 519 10.95 15.55 -30.29
N LYS A 520 11.08 16.85 -30.62
CA LYS A 520 11.32 17.90 -29.65
C LYS A 520 10.04 18.17 -28.86
N LYS A 521 9.77 17.36 -27.83
CA LYS A 521 8.71 17.57 -26.84
C LYS A 521 9.30 18.00 -25.50
N ALA A 522 8.52 18.73 -24.71
CA ALA A 522 9.01 19.30 -23.46
C ALA A 522 9.25 18.28 -22.35
N GLU A 523 8.66 17.05 -22.42
CA GLU A 523 8.64 16.15 -21.27
C GLU A 523 8.75 14.67 -21.71
N TYR A 524 9.94 14.12 -21.60
CA TYR A 524 10.17 12.69 -21.49
C TYR A 524 10.55 12.41 -20.03
N GLY A 525 9.62 11.91 -19.24
CA GLY A 525 9.79 11.63 -17.81
C GLY A 525 9.96 10.14 -17.50
N SER A 526 9.90 9.78 -16.22
CA SER A 526 10.08 8.40 -15.74
C SER A 526 9.01 7.40 -16.23
N SER A 527 7.86 7.90 -16.72
CA SER A 527 6.87 7.11 -17.44
C SER A 527 6.33 7.95 -18.58
N VAL A 528 6.34 7.44 -19.79
CA VAL A 528 5.91 8.15 -20.99
C VAL A 528 5.14 7.24 -21.91
N VAL A 529 4.04 7.73 -22.48
CA VAL A 529 3.32 7.06 -23.55
C VAL A 529 3.91 7.56 -24.90
N LEU A 530 4.52 6.64 -25.62
CA LEU A 530 5.08 6.87 -26.95
C LEU A 530 4.18 6.13 -27.95
N ASP A 531 3.32 6.89 -28.64
CA ASP A 531 2.15 6.38 -29.38
C ASP A 531 1.29 5.46 -28.49
N ASP A 532 1.07 4.21 -28.82
CA ASP A 532 0.22 3.28 -28.08
C ASP A 532 0.97 2.52 -26.96
N TYR A 533 2.29 2.75 -26.78
CA TYR A 533 3.11 2.01 -25.84
C TYR A 533 3.55 2.87 -24.64
N THR A 534 3.34 2.35 -23.44
CA THR A 534 3.83 2.96 -22.21
C THR A 534 5.24 2.47 -21.91
N TRP A 535 6.19 3.40 -21.86
CA TRP A 535 7.57 3.13 -21.48
C TRP A 535 7.85 3.68 -20.09
N ASN A 536 8.27 2.78 -19.18
CA ASN A 536 8.79 3.17 -17.89
C ASN A 536 10.30 3.33 -17.99
N MET A 537 10.82 4.44 -17.49
CA MET A 537 12.22 4.80 -17.62
C MET A 537 12.83 5.06 -16.25
N SER A 538 14.01 4.52 -16.02
CA SER A 538 14.83 4.82 -14.84
C SER A 538 16.23 5.22 -15.25
N ALA A 539 16.84 6.13 -14.51
CA ALA A 539 18.24 6.53 -14.66
C ALA A 539 18.82 6.81 -13.28
N GLU A 540 20.07 6.46 -13.06
CA GLU A 540 20.74 6.68 -11.77
C GLU A 540 20.79 8.17 -11.34
N ASP A 541 20.72 9.11 -12.29
CA ASP A 541 20.87 10.57 -12.04
C ASP A 541 19.72 11.43 -12.60
N GLU A 542 18.54 10.90 -12.91
CA GLU A 542 17.37 11.60 -13.46
C GLU A 542 17.69 12.55 -14.65
N SER A 543 18.67 12.23 -15.48
CA SER A 543 19.18 13.11 -16.53
C SER A 543 18.48 12.90 -17.88
N PHE A 544 17.17 13.08 -17.94
CA PHE A 544 16.38 13.04 -19.18
C PHE A 544 16.32 14.44 -19.80
N VAL A 545 17.43 14.96 -20.32
CA VAL A 545 17.51 16.38 -20.67
C VAL A 545 17.97 16.61 -22.11
N GLY A 546 17.10 17.19 -22.91
CA GLY A 546 17.43 17.81 -24.17
C GLY A 546 17.07 16.98 -25.41
N TYR A 547 17.25 17.62 -26.57
CA TYR A 547 16.93 17.06 -27.87
C TYR A 547 17.87 17.64 -28.92
N GLU A 548 18.38 16.79 -29.81
CA GLU A 548 19.11 17.21 -31.02
C GLU A 548 18.40 16.67 -32.26
N ALA A 549 18.12 17.54 -33.23
CA ALA A 549 17.30 17.18 -34.40
C ALA A 549 17.85 16.00 -35.22
N GLU A 550 19.17 15.87 -35.29
CA GLU A 550 19.80 14.78 -36.07
C GLU A 550 19.98 13.49 -35.26
N ARG A 551 20.04 13.54 -33.93
CA ARG A 551 20.32 12.41 -33.03
C ARG A 551 19.15 12.00 -32.14
N GLY A 552 18.13 12.86 -32.02
CA GLY A 552 16.94 12.60 -31.25
C GLY A 552 17.02 13.04 -29.79
N TRP A 553 16.34 12.34 -28.90
CA TRP A 553 16.25 12.62 -27.47
C TRP A 553 17.57 12.35 -26.78
N GLN A 554 18.01 13.30 -25.94
CA GLN A 554 19.28 13.25 -25.26
C GLN A 554 19.17 12.63 -23.88
N LEU A 555 20.02 11.65 -23.59
CA LEU A 555 20.19 10.97 -22.31
C LEU A 555 21.51 11.44 -21.68
N GLY A 556 21.42 12.12 -20.54
CA GLY A 556 22.56 12.68 -19.86
C GLY A 556 23.22 13.85 -20.58
N SER A 557 24.35 14.30 -20.06
CA SER A 557 25.15 15.41 -20.62
C SER A 557 26.65 15.18 -20.44
N SER A 558 27.48 16.05 -21.01
CA SER A 558 28.93 16.01 -20.79
C SER A 558 29.35 16.31 -19.36
N LYS A 559 28.51 16.96 -18.56
CA LYS A 559 28.76 17.29 -17.15
C LYS A 559 28.13 16.27 -16.21
N LYS A 560 27.05 15.65 -16.64
CA LYS A 560 26.32 14.59 -15.94
C LYS A 560 26.00 13.49 -16.94
N PRO A 561 26.90 12.53 -17.19
CA PRO A 561 26.61 11.36 -18.03
C PRO A 561 25.49 10.54 -17.40
N ALA A 562 24.59 10.02 -18.20
CA ALA A 562 23.61 9.06 -17.72
C ALA A 562 24.27 7.68 -17.65
N GLN A 563 24.74 7.27 -16.48
CA GLN A 563 25.55 6.05 -16.33
C GLN A 563 24.75 4.78 -16.66
N SER A 564 23.47 4.75 -16.29
CA SER A 564 22.57 3.66 -16.63
C SER A 564 21.18 4.22 -16.89
N VAL A 565 20.65 4.00 -18.08
CA VAL A 565 19.26 4.32 -18.43
C VAL A 565 18.57 3.03 -18.86
N VAL A 566 17.47 2.71 -18.20
CA VAL A 566 16.63 1.56 -18.51
C VAL A 566 15.29 2.07 -18.99
N MET A 567 14.85 1.60 -20.17
CA MET A 567 13.50 1.83 -20.71
C MET A 567 12.82 0.48 -20.85
N ILE A 568 11.69 0.28 -20.21
CA ILE A 568 10.93 -0.97 -20.25
C ILE A 568 9.48 -0.72 -20.65
N THR A 569 8.97 -1.56 -21.57
CA THR A 569 7.54 -1.63 -21.88
C THR A 569 7.00 -3.05 -21.70
N ASN A 570 5.81 -3.15 -21.12
CA ASN A 570 5.05 -4.38 -21.01
C ASN A 570 3.96 -4.51 -22.10
N ASP A 571 3.78 -3.49 -22.92
CA ASP A 571 2.73 -3.45 -23.96
C ASP A 571 2.97 -4.42 -25.12
N VAL A 572 4.13 -5.08 -25.13
CA VAL A 572 4.51 -6.16 -26.05
C VAL A 572 4.33 -7.56 -25.46
N VAL A 573 3.93 -7.68 -24.19
CA VAL A 573 3.71 -8.98 -23.54
C VAL A 573 2.53 -9.68 -24.21
N GLY A 574 2.71 -10.97 -24.55
CA GLY A 574 1.74 -11.73 -25.33
C GLY A 574 2.03 -11.73 -26.84
N CYS A 575 2.92 -10.86 -27.29
CA CYS A 575 3.39 -10.83 -28.70
C CYS A 575 4.76 -11.48 -28.80
N THR A 576 5.02 -12.21 -29.88
CA THR A 576 6.38 -12.71 -30.18
C THR A 576 7.10 -11.67 -31.01
N ILE A 577 7.99 -10.91 -30.37
CA ILE A 577 8.84 -9.94 -31.06
C ILE A 577 9.75 -10.71 -32.02
N SER A 578 9.79 -10.31 -33.28
CA SER A 578 10.72 -10.86 -34.26
C SER A 578 12.03 -10.05 -34.32
N ARG A 579 11.92 -8.73 -34.17
CA ARG A 579 13.05 -7.82 -34.34
C ARG A 579 12.80 -6.52 -33.54
N VAL A 580 13.87 -6.03 -32.94
CA VAL A 580 13.94 -4.68 -32.35
C VAL A 580 15.01 -3.90 -33.09
N ASN A 581 14.69 -2.70 -33.57
CA ASN A 581 15.63 -1.76 -34.15
C ASN A 581 15.63 -0.46 -33.32
N VAL A 582 16.78 -0.04 -32.84
CA VAL A 582 16.95 1.20 -32.10
C VAL A 582 17.90 2.09 -32.86
N ASN A 583 17.44 3.23 -33.36
CA ASN A 583 18.30 4.23 -33.94
C ASN A 583 18.84 5.13 -32.81
N ALA A 584 20.14 5.04 -32.56
CA ALA A 584 20.78 5.70 -31.42
C ALA A 584 22.17 6.24 -31.77
N ALA A 585 22.68 7.15 -30.94
CA ALA A 585 24.00 7.74 -31.07
C ALA A 585 24.62 8.07 -29.71
N MET A 586 25.91 8.40 -29.68
CA MET A 586 26.56 9.03 -28.53
C MET A 586 27.26 10.32 -28.91
N ALA A 587 27.59 11.17 -27.94
CA ALA A 587 28.42 12.33 -28.16
C ALA A 587 29.89 11.93 -28.50
N ALA A 588 30.59 12.77 -29.18
CA ALA A 588 32.01 12.57 -29.52
C ALA A 588 32.85 12.31 -28.25
N LYS A 589 33.68 11.29 -28.30
CA LYS A 589 34.48 10.75 -27.17
C LYS A 589 33.62 10.15 -26.03
N GLY A 590 32.40 9.73 -26.32
CA GLY A 590 31.57 8.91 -25.41
C GLY A 590 31.96 7.43 -25.45
N ASP A 591 31.42 6.67 -24.54
CA ASP A 591 31.59 5.22 -24.39
C ASP A 591 30.25 4.48 -24.33
N GLY A 592 29.20 5.08 -24.91
CA GLY A 592 27.84 4.61 -24.88
C GLY A 592 27.65 3.17 -25.41
N GLN A 593 26.91 2.38 -24.69
CA GLN A 593 26.53 1.02 -25.03
C GLN A 593 25.00 0.88 -25.02
N LEU A 594 24.48 0.01 -25.88
CA LEU A 594 23.08 -0.39 -25.92
C LEU A 594 22.98 -1.91 -25.81
N SER A 595 22.11 -2.39 -24.92
CA SER A 595 21.68 -3.78 -24.85
C SER A 595 20.15 -3.88 -24.84
N VAL A 596 19.61 -4.97 -25.37
CA VAL A 596 18.18 -5.24 -25.46
C VAL A 596 17.87 -6.54 -24.75
N TYR A 597 16.76 -6.57 -24.00
CA TYR A 597 16.28 -7.75 -23.29
C TYR A 597 14.81 -8.00 -23.63
N ILE A 598 14.42 -9.25 -23.68
CA ILE A 598 13.02 -9.68 -23.82
C ILE A 598 12.73 -10.68 -22.71
N GLY A 599 11.72 -10.38 -21.85
CA GLY A 599 11.38 -11.23 -20.70
C GLY A 599 12.52 -11.41 -19.70
N GLY A 600 13.43 -10.44 -19.61
CA GLY A 600 14.62 -10.50 -18.76
C GLY A 600 15.84 -11.19 -19.37
N GLU A 601 15.72 -11.85 -20.53
CA GLU A 601 16.81 -12.51 -21.27
C GLU A 601 17.42 -11.55 -22.28
N GLN A 602 18.75 -11.46 -22.30
CA GLN A 602 19.45 -10.56 -23.22
C GLN A 602 19.35 -11.04 -24.68
N LEU A 603 19.00 -10.12 -25.58
CA LEU A 603 18.88 -10.37 -27.01
C LEU A 603 20.15 -9.96 -27.74
N GLY A 604 21.01 -10.92 -28.00
CA GLY A 604 22.31 -10.69 -28.67
C GLY A 604 23.34 -9.98 -27.79
N ASP A 605 24.40 -9.51 -28.40
CA ASP A 605 25.50 -8.83 -27.70
C ASP A 605 25.26 -7.34 -27.50
N ASN A 606 25.93 -6.74 -26.52
CA ASN A 606 25.95 -5.29 -26.33
C ASN A 606 26.50 -4.58 -27.57
N ARG A 607 25.92 -3.46 -27.92
CA ARG A 607 26.33 -2.65 -29.11
C ARG A 607 26.94 -1.32 -28.64
N SER A 608 28.17 -1.06 -29.04
CA SER A 608 28.81 0.25 -28.86
C SER A 608 28.13 1.27 -29.76
N LEU A 609 27.70 2.39 -29.19
CA LEU A 609 27.07 3.46 -29.95
C LEU A 609 28.13 4.22 -30.80
N THR A 610 27.69 4.72 -31.94
CA THR A 610 28.47 5.58 -32.81
C THR A 610 28.12 7.05 -32.59
N THR A 611 28.96 7.97 -33.09
CA THR A 611 28.70 9.41 -32.95
C THR A 611 27.61 9.93 -33.91
N THR A 612 27.27 9.16 -34.92
CA THR A 612 26.18 9.39 -35.86
C THR A 612 25.04 8.45 -35.51
N ALA A 613 23.81 8.95 -35.56
CA ALA A 613 22.63 8.12 -35.33
C ALA A 613 22.59 6.96 -36.33
N THR A 614 22.60 5.74 -35.81
CA THR A 614 22.75 4.49 -36.57
C THR A 614 21.73 3.47 -36.04
N ASP A 615 21.24 2.63 -36.96
CA ASP A 615 20.31 1.55 -36.59
C ASP A 615 21.05 0.39 -35.94
N TYR A 616 20.63 0.05 -34.72
CA TYR A 616 21.09 -1.14 -33.99
C TYR A 616 19.97 -2.19 -33.99
N ILE A 617 20.20 -3.23 -34.78
CA ILE A 617 19.21 -4.27 -35.04
C ILE A 617 19.48 -5.48 -34.16
N PHE A 618 18.47 -5.97 -33.47
CA PHE A 618 18.45 -7.17 -32.66
C PHE A 618 17.35 -8.10 -33.16
N SER A 619 17.73 -9.31 -33.63
CA SER A 619 16.79 -10.30 -34.13
C SER A 619 16.52 -11.37 -33.06
N ASN A 620 15.27 -11.64 -32.76
CA ASN A 620 14.87 -12.64 -31.79
C ASN A 620 14.76 -14.02 -32.43
N THR A 621 15.89 -14.68 -32.61
CA THR A 621 15.97 -16.04 -33.17
C THR A 621 15.65 -17.14 -32.17
N SER A 622 15.60 -16.80 -30.87
CA SER A 622 15.30 -17.72 -29.76
C SER A 622 13.84 -17.73 -29.38
N ASN A 623 13.00 -16.94 -30.07
CA ASN A 623 11.57 -16.75 -29.76
C ASN A 623 11.30 -16.36 -28.30
N LEU A 624 12.14 -15.49 -27.74
CA LEU A 624 11.93 -14.93 -26.41
C LEU A 624 10.62 -14.15 -26.37
N THR A 625 9.91 -14.23 -25.25
CA THR A 625 8.64 -13.54 -25.02
C THR A 625 8.68 -12.81 -23.68
N GLY A 626 7.85 -11.80 -23.51
CA GLY A 626 7.76 -11.01 -22.27
C GLY A 626 7.95 -9.52 -22.53
N SER A 627 8.29 -8.76 -21.49
CA SER A 627 8.57 -7.32 -21.58
C SER A 627 9.75 -7.03 -22.49
N LEU A 628 9.73 -5.90 -23.19
CA LEU A 628 10.86 -5.38 -23.93
C LEU A 628 11.61 -4.34 -23.08
N GLU A 629 12.91 -4.53 -22.93
CA GLU A 629 13.76 -3.63 -22.17
C GLU A 629 14.98 -3.21 -22.99
N LEU A 630 15.23 -1.90 -23.01
CA LEU A 630 16.39 -1.26 -23.61
C LEU A 630 17.26 -0.70 -22.50
N ARG A 631 18.54 -1.09 -22.46
CA ARG A 631 19.52 -0.56 -21.49
C ARG A 631 20.59 0.22 -22.20
N PHE A 632 20.77 1.47 -21.77
CA PHE A 632 21.84 2.34 -22.22
C PHE A 632 22.81 2.56 -21.07
N THR A 633 24.09 2.35 -21.29
CA THR A 633 25.15 2.60 -20.31
C THR A 633 26.22 3.52 -20.89
N ASN A 634 26.76 4.42 -20.05
CA ASN A 634 27.73 5.44 -20.47
C ASN A 634 28.39 6.07 -19.25
N THR A 635 29.70 6.33 -19.30
CA THR A 635 30.44 6.96 -18.19
C THR A 635 30.98 8.36 -18.54
N LEU A 636 30.99 8.75 -19.80
CA LEU A 636 31.76 9.94 -20.23
C LEU A 636 30.93 11.09 -20.79
N LYS A 637 29.86 10.86 -21.53
CA LYS A 637 29.18 11.90 -22.32
C LYS A 637 27.67 11.64 -22.40
N ALA A 638 26.96 12.36 -23.27
CA ALA A 638 25.55 12.11 -23.58
C ALA A 638 25.39 10.96 -24.58
N MET A 639 24.27 10.25 -24.45
CA MET A 639 23.72 9.35 -25.46
C MET A 639 22.45 9.96 -26.06
N TYR A 640 21.97 9.38 -27.16
CA TYR A 640 20.80 9.89 -27.89
C TYR A 640 19.98 8.71 -28.42
N ILE A 641 18.67 8.83 -28.43
CA ILE A 641 17.74 7.90 -29.04
C ILE A 641 16.93 8.65 -30.08
N LYS A 642 16.97 8.22 -31.34
CA LYS A 642 16.23 8.83 -32.43
C LYS A 642 14.93 8.11 -32.75
N SER A 643 14.93 6.79 -32.79
CA SER A 643 13.72 5.99 -32.99
C SER A 643 13.82 4.60 -32.36
N ILE A 644 12.67 3.99 -32.14
CA ILE A 644 12.52 2.61 -31.73
C ILE A 644 11.49 1.96 -32.66
N ASP A 645 11.87 0.87 -33.33
CA ASP A 645 10.97 0.06 -34.15
C ASP A 645 10.92 -1.37 -33.60
N VAL A 646 9.72 -1.90 -33.42
CA VAL A 646 9.50 -3.28 -32.96
C VAL A 646 8.63 -3.98 -33.99
N THR A 647 9.09 -5.13 -34.48
CA THR A 647 8.34 -5.99 -35.38
C THR A 647 8.04 -7.32 -34.70
N PHE A 648 6.88 -7.87 -34.98
CA PHE A 648 6.40 -9.11 -34.40
C PHE A 648 6.35 -10.21 -35.44
N ASN A 649 6.43 -11.46 -34.99
CA ASN A 649 6.11 -12.60 -35.85
C ASN A 649 4.63 -12.54 -36.17
N ALA A 650 4.24 -12.80 -37.42
CA ALA A 650 2.84 -12.96 -37.76
C ALA A 650 2.26 -14.06 -36.88
N SER A 651 1.13 -13.73 -36.19
CA SER A 651 0.37 -14.76 -35.47
C SER A 651 0.03 -15.87 -36.46
N ALA A 652 0.18 -17.13 -36.06
CA ALA A 652 -0.07 -18.30 -36.90
C ALA A 652 -1.52 -18.44 -37.41
N THR A 653 -2.31 -17.39 -37.30
CA THR A 653 -3.71 -17.25 -37.77
C THR A 653 -3.82 -16.76 -39.24
N ASP A 654 -2.74 -16.28 -39.84
CA ASP A 654 -2.72 -16.00 -41.29
C ASP A 654 -2.36 -17.24 -42.09
N ILE A 655 -3.14 -18.31 -41.97
CA ILE A 655 -3.27 -19.29 -43.06
C ILE A 655 -4.21 -18.65 -44.07
N SER A 656 -3.59 -18.09 -45.12
CA SER A 656 -4.25 -17.66 -46.32
C SER A 656 -5.37 -18.60 -46.73
N THR A 657 -6.54 -18.03 -46.96
CA THR A 657 -7.77 -18.63 -47.53
C THR A 657 -7.44 -19.81 -48.48
N VAL A 658 -7.51 -21.01 -47.96
CA VAL A 658 -7.81 -22.18 -48.78
C VAL A 658 -9.32 -22.25 -48.87
N ASP A 659 -9.82 -22.11 -50.11
CA ASP A 659 -11.21 -22.23 -50.51
C ASP A 659 -11.86 -23.48 -49.85
N ASN A 660 -12.73 -23.22 -48.85
CA ASN A 660 -13.24 -24.27 -47.96
C ASN A 660 -14.72 -24.52 -48.28
N THR A 661 -15.00 -25.09 -49.48
CA THR A 661 -16.33 -25.52 -49.86
C THR A 661 -16.72 -26.93 -49.38
N GLN A 662 -15.98 -27.52 -48.45
CA GLN A 662 -16.40 -28.80 -47.84
C GLN A 662 -16.27 -28.76 -46.32
N LYS A 663 -17.40 -28.58 -45.61
CA LYS A 663 -17.53 -28.84 -44.16
C LYS A 663 -17.22 -30.31 -43.87
N ARG A 664 -16.06 -30.61 -43.31
CA ARG A 664 -15.77 -31.94 -42.80
C ARG A 664 -16.50 -32.14 -41.46
N LYS A 665 -17.52 -32.99 -41.48
CA LYS A 665 -18.26 -33.39 -40.27
C LYS A 665 -17.48 -34.48 -39.55
N ALA A 666 -17.06 -34.24 -38.31
CA ALA A 666 -16.54 -35.24 -37.39
C ALA A 666 -17.66 -35.78 -36.54
N ASP A 667 -17.92 -37.08 -36.56
CA ASP A 667 -18.91 -37.72 -35.69
C ASP A 667 -18.20 -38.34 -34.46
N LYS A 668 -18.75 -38.11 -33.28
CA LYS A 668 -18.28 -38.75 -32.04
C LYS A 668 -19.18 -39.91 -31.68
N LEU A 669 -18.59 -41.07 -31.45
CA LEU A 669 -19.29 -42.32 -31.12
C LEU A 669 -18.72 -42.88 -29.83
N LEU A 670 -19.58 -43.42 -28.97
CA LEU A 670 -19.17 -44.25 -27.81
C LEU A 670 -19.37 -45.72 -28.18
N ARG A 671 -18.31 -46.51 -28.19
CA ARG A 671 -18.36 -47.93 -28.44
C ARG A 671 -17.63 -48.67 -27.33
N ASN A 672 -18.33 -49.55 -26.63
CA ASN A 672 -17.79 -50.28 -25.46
C ASN A 672 -17.13 -49.39 -24.41
N GLY A 673 -17.69 -48.19 -24.15
CA GLY A 673 -17.15 -47.23 -23.18
C GLY A 673 -15.96 -46.42 -23.66
N GLN A 674 -15.50 -46.58 -24.90
CA GLN A 674 -14.40 -45.78 -25.51
C GLN A 674 -14.95 -44.76 -26.48
N LEU A 675 -14.39 -43.52 -26.43
CA LEU A 675 -14.72 -42.47 -27.37
C LEU A 675 -13.99 -42.72 -28.70
N ILE A 676 -14.74 -42.80 -29.80
CA ILE A 676 -14.27 -42.94 -31.14
C ILE A 676 -14.64 -41.69 -31.94
N ILE A 677 -13.68 -41.09 -32.62
CA ILE A 677 -13.87 -39.91 -33.46
C ILE A 677 -13.83 -40.40 -34.92
N ARG A 678 -14.90 -40.21 -35.69
CA ARG A 678 -14.95 -40.59 -37.11
C ARG A 678 -14.80 -39.34 -37.98
N ILE A 679 -13.80 -39.30 -38.82
CA ILE A 679 -13.50 -38.24 -39.78
C ILE A 679 -13.32 -38.84 -41.15
N ASN A 680 -14.13 -38.47 -42.11
CA ASN A 680 -14.08 -38.97 -43.51
C ASN A 680 -14.10 -40.51 -43.60
N GLY A 681 -14.87 -41.16 -42.72
CA GLY A 681 -14.96 -42.61 -42.71
C GLY A 681 -13.87 -43.35 -41.91
N ASN A 682 -12.76 -42.69 -41.54
CA ASN A 682 -11.73 -43.21 -40.67
C ASN A 682 -12.12 -43.07 -39.19
N GLU A 683 -11.82 -44.03 -38.37
CA GLU A 683 -12.08 -44.01 -36.92
C GLU A 683 -10.75 -43.80 -36.16
N TYR A 684 -10.76 -42.90 -35.22
CA TYR A 684 -9.64 -42.53 -34.34
C TYR A 684 -10.04 -42.68 -32.88
N ASP A 685 -9.11 -43.00 -32.00
CA ASP A 685 -9.32 -42.97 -30.54
C ASP A 685 -9.33 -41.53 -29.97
N ALA A 686 -9.50 -41.42 -28.66
CA ALA A 686 -9.52 -40.13 -27.97
C ALA A 686 -8.16 -39.37 -27.99
N GLN A 687 -7.08 -40.07 -28.32
CA GLN A 687 -5.70 -39.57 -28.47
C GLN A 687 -5.37 -39.23 -29.92
N GLY A 688 -6.32 -39.42 -30.87
CA GLY A 688 -6.12 -39.17 -32.30
C GLY A 688 -5.41 -40.28 -33.07
N GLN A 689 -5.24 -41.48 -32.49
CA GLN A 689 -4.66 -42.62 -33.20
C GLN A 689 -5.68 -43.30 -34.10
N LEU A 690 -5.30 -43.65 -35.29
CA LEU A 690 -6.18 -44.33 -36.27
C LEU A 690 -6.50 -45.75 -35.81
N ILE A 691 -7.77 -46.04 -35.52
CA ILE A 691 -8.27 -47.38 -35.12
C ILE A 691 -8.72 -48.14 -36.35
N LYS A 692 -9.37 -47.47 -37.30
CA LYS A 692 -9.91 -48.11 -38.51
C LYS A 692 -9.83 -47.16 -39.71
N SER A 693 -9.28 -47.65 -40.82
CA SER A 693 -9.25 -46.92 -42.07
C SER A 693 -10.43 -47.33 -42.96
N ASN A 694 -11.05 -46.35 -43.59
CA ASN A 694 -12.04 -46.62 -44.65
C ASN A 694 -11.32 -46.77 -45.98
N ARG A 695 -10.94 -48.01 -46.30
CA ARG A 695 -10.46 -48.40 -47.64
C ARG A 695 -11.62 -48.79 -48.52
#